data_fd65852dd139db49a8b12f1f04f80683
#
_entry.id   fd65852dd139db49a8b12f1f04f80683
#
_cell.length_a   1.000
_cell.length_b   1.000
_cell.length_c   1.000
_cell.angle_alpha   90.00
_cell.angle_beta   90.00
_cell.angle_gamma   90.00
#
_symmetry.space_group_name_H-M   'P 1'
#
loop_
_entity.id
_entity.type
_entity.pdbx_description
1 polymer ?
#
loop_
_entity_poly.entity_id
_entity_poly.type
_entity_poly.pdbx_seq_one_letter_code
_entity_poly.pdbx_strand_id
1 'polypeptide(L)'
;MAALTAVACASTSLAATPGTAAATSPSQTPKAMSSTPYIFPGNDGKAHKVAWDKHSFTIDGTRLSIWSGELHYWRLPSQQAWRDVMRKARANGFNAISLYFFWGLHQESADGKFDFSGIKDIDTLLTIAEEEGLYVIARPGPYIKAEISMGGLPATMSSQPGPLRGTANLARSKQWLHAFDAIARKHQVTTGGGSLLMYQVENELLDESSDRSAFLKALTSYVRADGITVPLFTNDYSMAGHFSDTSKYGTDFYAYDSYPLGFTCNGKRNALSDHEAEFRAIAPATPQFITEAQGGAFTPWGAPFTPSACATFADPAFTRQWGVSTIGNGVTAFNYYMLEGGTNWGWTGAPASGFTSYDYGAALDEERTLTDKFAVQKEIGYFQRALPWLAATNPVSAPEPTDVKGSPVHAYQRTTGATGPRFIGFRLGDSNVTTDTTFTTPLDLDSDGSANRQHVVDDRDPAISYQGSWVQRSDPGASGKTVTVSSRKGDTATLAFNGTGISVISGTGTDHGMVSLRVDGDAPVEATGHVDSDQNRPAQKVLHEFTGLSGGRHTLTVTNLGKPAQGGKGTIVSLDALRVTGDSAADAHGEKPSNPARQWARVPQDTSTTLHLHGRDALMMAADFPIGNHKVLYTTSQPFGAPVVTSGRGTVEYLVGHRGGPGETVLQFKAGSSAHTVRGSGVRTVWNATTGQLRLNYTHTGTPSDIRIGEGDDALTLRVIDRQSARTTWQLESTLNGRTVHTDVEGAYLAGRAVTSGSTVALSGQMAEPGTVSIIPDAAITSASWNDRPLPHLTNTPVPGPAAVSAPALHWVSKTGAPEAVQGYDDSTWKVASSTTGRTPWQKPTLGGAALDSNLLGFYEGSVWYRAHFTADTTRTLKLNANGGQGAPKPNGVDPAFMQVWINGTYAGAHRAIGNTTSIELPSSIKAGDPVVLSVVVHNLGPVSY
;
A
#
# COMPACT_ATOMS: atom_id res chain seq x y z
N MET A 1 -15.50 -0.59 44.07
CA MET A 1 -16.20 0.32 44.95
C MET A 1 -15.74 1.72 44.70
N ALA A 2 -16.52 2.51 43.98
CA ALA A 2 -16.42 3.97 43.95
C ALA A 2 -17.84 4.49 43.76
N ALA A 3 -18.31 5.29 44.73
CA ALA A 3 -19.65 5.78 44.80
C ALA A 3 -19.86 6.95 43.82
N LEU A 4 -20.93 6.89 43.01
CA LEU A 4 -21.47 8.04 42.30
C LEU A 4 -22.40 8.82 43.22
N THR A 5 -22.04 10.06 43.52
CA THR A 5 -22.90 11.00 44.23
C THR A 5 -23.76 11.74 43.21
N ALA A 6 -25.07 11.57 43.30
CA ALA A 6 -26.03 12.34 42.50
C ALA A 6 -26.24 13.72 43.16
N VAL A 7 -26.04 14.79 42.38
CA VAL A 7 -26.41 16.16 42.75
C VAL A 7 -27.72 16.51 42.06
N ALA A 8 -28.76 16.74 42.86
CA ALA A 8 -30.04 17.24 42.39
C ALA A 8 -29.97 18.78 42.30
N CYS A 9 -30.18 19.34 41.12
CA CYS A 9 -30.40 20.78 40.96
C CYS A 9 -31.88 21.07 40.80
N ALA A 10 -32.39 21.92 41.71
CA ALA A 10 -33.73 22.45 41.67
C ALA A 10 -33.93 23.46 40.54
N SER A 11 -35.03 23.34 39.82
CA SER A 11 -35.46 24.24 38.76
C SER A 11 -36.14 25.47 39.35
N THR A 12 -35.59 26.66 39.10
CA THR A 12 -36.33 27.93 39.17
C THR A 12 -36.60 28.45 37.76
N SER A 13 -37.87 28.54 37.43
CA SER A 13 -38.34 29.11 36.14
C SER A 13 -38.27 30.63 36.17
N LEU A 14 -37.51 31.23 35.29
CA LEU A 14 -37.61 32.63 34.93
C LEU A 14 -38.15 32.76 33.53
N ALA A 15 -39.33 33.34 33.39
CA ALA A 15 -39.90 33.69 32.10
C ALA A 15 -39.16 34.94 31.56
N ALA A 16 -38.58 34.84 30.38
CA ALA A 16 -38.05 35.99 29.63
C ALA A 16 -38.80 36.15 28.32
N THR A 17 -39.29 37.33 28.09
CA THR A 17 -39.93 37.81 26.85
C THR A 17 -38.98 37.82 25.65
N PRO A 18 -39.48 37.58 24.44
CA PRO A 18 -38.59 37.53 23.25
C PRO A 18 -38.28 38.96 22.76
N GLY A 19 -37.02 39.34 22.92
CA GLY A 19 -36.48 40.49 22.24
C GLY A 19 -35.95 40.10 20.87
N THR A 20 -36.50 40.71 19.81
CA THR A 20 -36.00 40.54 18.46
C THR A 20 -34.66 41.27 18.32
N ALA A 21 -33.57 40.54 18.28
CA ALA A 21 -32.27 41.00 17.81
C ALA A 21 -32.06 40.49 16.38
N ALA A 22 -32.04 41.42 15.43
CA ALA A 22 -31.68 41.15 14.04
C ALA A 22 -30.19 40.71 13.98
N ALA A 23 -29.96 39.45 13.67
CA ALA A 23 -28.64 38.94 13.37
C ALA A 23 -28.26 39.35 11.95
N THR A 24 -27.38 40.31 11.81
CA THR A 24 -26.65 40.57 10.58
C THR A 24 -25.53 39.52 10.47
N SER A 25 -25.76 38.48 9.73
CA SER A 25 -24.71 37.57 9.26
C SER A 25 -23.98 38.21 8.08
N PRO A 26 -22.65 38.32 8.11
CA PRO A 26 -21.92 38.47 6.88
C PRO A 26 -21.75 37.10 6.25
N SER A 27 -22.69 36.71 5.42
CA SER A 27 -22.49 35.67 4.42
C SER A 27 -21.50 36.22 3.40
N GLN A 28 -20.22 36.07 3.64
CA GLN A 28 -19.26 36.05 2.55
C GLN A 28 -19.20 34.65 1.97
N THR A 29 -20.04 34.42 0.97
CA THR A 29 -19.78 33.36 0.00
C THR A 29 -18.38 33.59 -0.55
N PRO A 30 -17.44 32.64 -0.48
CA PRO A 30 -16.15 32.79 -1.13
C PRO A 30 -16.40 33.03 -2.61
N LYS A 31 -15.94 34.16 -3.13
CA LYS A 31 -15.95 34.45 -4.56
C LYS A 31 -15.19 33.33 -5.23
N ALA A 32 -15.90 32.51 -6.02
CA ALA A 32 -15.27 31.43 -6.79
C ALA A 32 -14.15 32.07 -7.63
N MET A 33 -12.91 31.81 -7.26
CA MET A 33 -11.78 32.17 -8.10
C MET A 33 -11.94 31.39 -9.40
N SER A 34 -11.98 32.09 -10.53
CA SER A 34 -11.91 31.48 -11.85
C SER A 34 -10.46 31.00 -12.05
N SER A 35 -10.18 29.82 -11.57
CA SER A 35 -8.85 29.27 -11.48
C SER A 35 -8.86 27.94 -12.26
N THR A 36 -7.91 27.79 -13.15
CA THR A 36 -7.76 26.55 -13.91
C THR A 36 -7.32 25.45 -12.93
N PRO A 37 -8.12 24.43 -12.68
CA PRO A 37 -7.73 23.30 -11.86
C PRO A 37 -6.56 22.54 -12.51
N TYR A 38 -5.94 21.61 -11.76
CA TYR A 38 -5.03 20.64 -12.37
C TYR A 38 -5.78 19.86 -13.45
N ILE A 39 -5.35 19.96 -14.70
CA ILE A 39 -5.95 19.29 -15.85
C ILE A 39 -5.14 18.03 -16.15
N PHE A 40 -5.82 16.90 -16.21
CA PHE A 40 -5.26 15.60 -16.54
C PHE A 40 -6.29 14.81 -17.39
N PRO A 41 -5.94 13.67 -17.98
CA PRO A 41 -6.87 12.90 -18.82
C PRO A 41 -8.18 12.49 -18.16
N GLY A 42 -8.30 12.60 -16.84
CA GLY A 42 -9.55 12.34 -16.10
C GLY A 42 -10.52 13.52 -15.99
N ASN A 43 -10.13 14.74 -16.42
CA ASN A 43 -11.01 15.92 -16.34
C ASN A 43 -10.80 16.94 -17.46
N ASP A 44 -10.10 16.58 -18.54
CA ASP A 44 -9.88 17.47 -19.68
C ASP A 44 -11.01 17.47 -20.72
N GLY A 45 -12.04 16.65 -20.50
CA GLY A 45 -13.22 16.52 -21.36
C GLY A 45 -12.97 15.78 -22.68
N LYS A 46 -11.84 15.04 -22.81
CA LYS A 46 -11.49 14.29 -24.00
C LYS A 46 -11.52 12.79 -23.74
N ALA A 47 -11.88 12.04 -24.77
CA ALA A 47 -11.81 10.59 -24.72
C ALA A 47 -10.34 10.11 -24.86
N HIS A 48 -9.90 9.27 -23.95
CA HIS A 48 -8.55 8.72 -23.89
C HIS A 48 -8.54 7.21 -24.05
N LYS A 49 -7.48 6.67 -24.64
CA LYS A 49 -7.28 5.24 -24.78
C LYS A 49 -6.51 4.70 -23.57
N VAL A 50 -7.14 3.86 -22.79
CA VAL A 50 -6.46 3.06 -21.74
C VAL A 50 -6.01 1.74 -22.36
N ALA A 51 -4.73 1.41 -22.18
CA ALA A 51 -4.12 0.16 -22.62
C ALA A 51 -3.07 -0.28 -21.61
N TRP A 52 -2.44 -1.43 -21.85
CA TRP A 52 -1.37 -1.96 -20.99
C TRP A 52 -0.46 -2.91 -21.77
N ASP A 53 0.68 -3.16 -21.18
CA ASP A 53 1.57 -4.27 -21.52
C ASP A 53 2.05 -4.95 -20.23
N LYS A 54 3.02 -5.85 -20.36
CA LYS A 54 3.58 -6.54 -19.18
C LYS A 54 4.21 -5.59 -18.11
N HIS A 55 4.52 -4.34 -18.45
CA HIS A 55 5.20 -3.43 -17.54
C HIS A 55 4.24 -2.53 -16.77
N SER A 56 3.31 -1.86 -17.46
CA SER A 56 2.42 -0.88 -16.84
C SER A 56 1.18 -0.62 -17.69
N PHE A 57 0.19 0.05 -17.09
CA PHE A 57 -0.87 0.68 -17.84
C PHE A 57 -0.36 1.88 -18.64
N THR A 58 -1.13 2.29 -19.65
CA THR A 58 -0.87 3.49 -20.44
C THR A 58 -2.17 4.25 -20.71
N ILE A 59 -2.05 5.58 -20.78
CA ILE A 59 -3.10 6.46 -21.30
C ILE A 59 -2.53 7.16 -22.53
N ASP A 60 -3.16 6.97 -23.68
CA ASP A 60 -2.70 7.46 -24.98
C ASP A 60 -1.22 7.12 -25.27
N GLY A 61 -0.80 5.94 -24.85
CA GLY A 61 0.58 5.45 -25.00
C GLY A 61 1.55 5.95 -23.93
N THR A 62 1.19 6.93 -23.11
CA THR A 62 2.01 7.39 -21.99
C THR A 62 1.86 6.43 -20.81
N ARG A 63 2.99 5.92 -20.29
CA ARG A 63 3.01 4.99 -19.16
C ARG A 63 2.48 5.61 -17.88
N LEU A 64 1.76 4.81 -17.13
CA LEU A 64 1.16 5.16 -15.86
C LEU A 64 1.50 4.10 -14.81
N SER A 65 2.27 4.47 -13.81
CA SER A 65 2.30 3.72 -12.54
C SER A 65 1.10 4.17 -11.72
N ILE A 66 0.28 3.21 -11.28
CA ILE A 66 -0.88 3.49 -10.43
C ILE A 66 -0.46 3.36 -8.98
N TRP A 67 -0.55 4.47 -8.23
CA TRP A 67 -0.34 4.53 -6.80
C TRP A 67 -1.63 4.97 -6.16
N SER A 68 -2.35 4.05 -5.52
CA SER A 68 -3.73 4.17 -5.10
C SER A 68 -3.92 3.77 -3.65
N GLY A 69 -5.01 4.24 -3.05
CA GLY A 69 -5.48 3.79 -1.75
C GLY A 69 -6.99 3.63 -1.72
N GLU A 70 -7.46 2.69 -0.92
CA GLU A 70 -8.88 2.37 -0.75
C GLU A 70 -9.54 3.34 0.20
N LEU A 71 -10.72 3.84 -0.19
CA LEU A 71 -11.60 4.69 0.59
C LEU A 71 -13.02 4.11 0.58
N HIS A 72 -13.63 4.00 1.75
CA HIS A 72 -15.02 3.58 1.91
C HIS A 72 -15.90 4.79 2.24
N TYR A 73 -16.54 5.39 1.23
CA TYR A 73 -17.34 6.62 1.37
C TYR A 73 -18.43 6.53 2.45
N TRP A 74 -19.00 5.37 2.68
CA TRP A 74 -20.05 5.15 3.68
C TRP A 74 -19.53 5.14 5.13
N ARG A 75 -18.20 4.99 5.33
CA ARG A 75 -17.55 5.06 6.64
C ARG A 75 -17.16 6.48 7.04
N LEU A 76 -17.33 7.44 6.13
CA LEU A 76 -17.08 8.85 6.37
C LEU A 76 -18.37 9.63 6.59
N PRO A 77 -18.38 10.65 7.46
CA PRO A 77 -19.62 11.28 7.90
C PRO A 77 -20.22 12.28 6.89
N SER A 78 -19.49 12.67 5.84
CA SER A 78 -19.95 13.70 4.90
C SER A 78 -19.15 13.71 3.59
N GLN A 79 -19.71 14.33 2.56
CA GLN A 79 -19.03 14.59 1.28
C GLN A 79 -17.78 15.47 1.46
N GLN A 80 -17.76 16.35 2.45
CA GLN A 80 -16.56 17.15 2.79
C GLN A 80 -15.44 16.26 3.33
N ALA A 81 -15.77 15.23 4.10
CA ALA A 81 -14.79 14.25 4.56
C ALA A 81 -14.23 13.40 3.41
N TRP A 82 -15.04 13.05 2.38
CA TRP A 82 -14.55 12.42 1.16
C TRP A 82 -13.49 13.29 0.47
N ARG A 83 -13.80 14.58 0.29
CA ARG A 83 -12.89 15.54 -0.32
C ARG A 83 -11.61 15.73 0.49
N ASP A 84 -11.71 15.76 1.82
CA ASP A 84 -10.54 15.88 2.72
C ASP A 84 -9.58 14.71 2.52
N VAL A 85 -10.10 13.47 2.53
CA VAL A 85 -9.27 12.27 2.32
C VAL A 85 -8.67 12.24 0.92
N MET A 86 -9.46 12.53 -0.12
CA MET A 86 -8.98 12.54 -1.51
C MET A 86 -7.91 13.61 -1.74
N ARG A 87 -8.06 14.80 -1.13
CA ARG A 87 -7.06 15.86 -1.18
C ARG A 87 -5.77 15.48 -0.48
N LYS A 88 -5.85 14.83 0.69
CA LYS A 88 -4.68 14.28 1.40
C LYS A 88 -4.01 13.19 0.58
N ALA A 89 -4.78 12.29 -0.04
CA ALA A 89 -4.25 11.28 -0.95
C ALA A 89 -3.47 11.92 -2.10
N ARG A 90 -4.07 12.89 -2.79
CA ARG A 90 -3.40 13.61 -3.89
C ARG A 90 -2.11 14.29 -3.44
N ALA A 91 -2.14 15.01 -2.31
CA ALA A 91 -0.96 15.65 -1.72
C ALA A 91 0.13 14.63 -1.36
N ASN A 92 -0.25 13.42 -0.95
CA ASN A 92 0.67 12.32 -0.61
C ASN A 92 1.36 11.67 -1.84
N GLY A 93 0.99 12.06 -3.04
CA GLY A 93 1.56 11.51 -4.28
C GLY A 93 0.71 10.42 -4.92
N PHE A 94 -0.44 10.08 -4.34
CA PHE A 94 -1.40 9.18 -5.00
C PHE A 94 -1.93 9.82 -6.29
N ASN A 95 -2.12 9.02 -7.32
CA ASN A 95 -2.73 9.44 -8.58
C ASN A 95 -4.07 8.76 -8.86
N ALA A 96 -4.46 7.82 -8.02
CA ALA A 96 -5.73 7.14 -8.09
C ALA A 96 -6.31 6.94 -6.69
N ILE A 97 -7.63 6.74 -6.63
CA ILE A 97 -8.38 6.31 -5.46
C ILE A 97 -9.20 5.08 -5.83
N SER A 98 -9.21 4.06 -4.99
CA SER A 98 -10.04 2.88 -5.17
C SER A 98 -11.28 2.99 -4.28
N LEU A 99 -12.43 2.67 -4.85
CA LEU A 99 -13.73 2.85 -4.21
C LEU A 99 -14.57 1.58 -4.36
N TYR A 100 -14.88 0.93 -3.25
CA TYR A 100 -15.98 -0.01 -3.20
C TYR A 100 -17.32 0.72 -3.17
N PHE A 101 -18.38 0.06 -3.68
CA PHE A 101 -19.75 0.60 -3.64
C PHE A 101 -20.69 -0.39 -2.98
N PHE A 102 -21.32 0.04 -1.91
CA PHE A 102 -22.11 -0.79 -1.01
C PHE A 102 -23.56 -0.90 -1.48
N TRP A 103 -23.88 -1.92 -2.29
CA TRP A 103 -25.23 -2.15 -2.81
C TRP A 103 -26.31 -2.12 -1.72
N GLY A 104 -26.12 -2.84 -0.58
CA GLY A 104 -27.07 -2.88 0.51
C GLY A 104 -27.42 -1.52 1.11
N LEU A 105 -26.49 -0.57 1.11
CA LEU A 105 -26.71 0.80 1.56
C LEU A 105 -27.59 1.59 0.58
N HIS A 106 -27.44 1.34 -0.72
CA HIS A 106 -28.24 1.99 -1.76
C HIS A 106 -29.62 1.38 -1.97
N GLN A 107 -29.86 0.18 -1.46
CA GLN A 107 -31.11 -0.55 -1.58
C GLN A 107 -31.55 -1.15 -0.22
N GLU A 108 -31.73 -0.31 0.78
CA GLU A 108 -32.19 -0.71 2.11
C GLU A 108 -33.66 -1.15 2.12
N SER A 109 -34.46 -0.56 1.26
CA SER A 109 -35.91 -0.80 1.18
C SER A 109 -36.24 -2.09 0.43
N ALA A 110 -37.24 -2.83 0.93
CA ALA A 110 -37.75 -4.03 0.28
C ALA A 110 -38.52 -3.74 -1.03
N ASP A 111 -38.88 -2.47 -1.31
CA ASP A 111 -39.56 -2.07 -2.53
C ASP A 111 -38.62 -2.04 -3.78
N GLY A 112 -37.34 -2.30 -3.58
CA GLY A 112 -36.35 -2.44 -4.64
C GLY A 112 -35.84 -1.11 -5.21
N LYS A 113 -36.22 0.03 -4.64
CA LYS A 113 -35.71 1.34 -5.09
C LYS A 113 -34.29 1.57 -4.62
N PHE A 114 -33.52 2.25 -5.47
CA PHE A 114 -32.18 2.70 -5.14
C PHE A 114 -32.21 4.15 -4.66
N ASP A 115 -31.38 4.44 -3.65
CA ASP A 115 -31.14 5.78 -3.11
C ASP A 115 -29.70 6.21 -3.38
N PHE A 116 -29.55 7.31 -4.11
CA PHE A 116 -28.26 7.94 -4.42
C PHE A 116 -28.22 9.39 -3.91
N SER A 117 -28.72 9.66 -2.72
CA SER A 117 -28.77 10.99 -2.11
C SER A 117 -27.84 11.11 -0.89
N GLY A 118 -27.41 12.33 -0.59
CA GLY A 118 -26.58 12.64 0.59
C GLY A 118 -25.25 11.91 0.59
N ILE A 119 -24.98 11.09 1.61
CA ILE A 119 -23.77 10.23 1.69
C ILE A 119 -23.83 9.02 0.75
N LYS A 120 -24.91 8.84 0.02
CA LYS A 120 -25.08 7.81 -1.00
C LYS A 120 -24.94 8.37 -2.42
N ASP A 121 -24.59 9.64 -2.57
CA ASP A 121 -24.47 10.32 -3.88
C ASP A 121 -23.15 9.95 -4.58
N ILE A 122 -23.22 8.89 -5.38
CA ILE A 122 -22.09 8.36 -6.16
C ILE A 122 -21.63 9.34 -7.24
N ASP A 123 -22.55 10.08 -7.87
CA ASP A 123 -22.23 11.05 -8.93
C ASP A 123 -21.34 12.17 -8.35
N THR A 124 -21.71 12.71 -7.18
CA THR A 124 -20.90 13.68 -6.44
C THR A 124 -19.57 13.07 -5.97
N LEU A 125 -19.54 11.83 -5.52
CA LEU A 125 -18.30 11.15 -5.07
C LEU A 125 -17.28 11.06 -6.21
N LEU A 126 -17.68 10.63 -7.39
CA LEU A 126 -16.85 10.55 -8.59
C LEU A 126 -16.39 11.94 -9.06
N THR A 127 -17.29 12.93 -9.05
CA THR A 127 -16.95 14.33 -9.36
C THR A 127 -15.90 14.91 -8.42
N ILE A 128 -15.96 14.60 -7.12
CA ILE A 128 -14.93 15.01 -6.15
C ILE A 128 -13.57 14.44 -6.52
N ALA A 129 -13.47 13.17 -6.91
CA ALA A 129 -12.21 12.56 -7.33
C ALA A 129 -11.61 13.27 -8.57
N GLU A 130 -12.47 13.62 -9.55
CA GLU A 130 -12.07 14.39 -10.73
C GLU A 130 -11.53 15.78 -10.37
N GLU A 131 -12.21 16.48 -9.48
CA GLU A 131 -11.82 17.82 -9.03
C GLU A 131 -10.53 17.83 -8.21
N GLU A 132 -10.26 16.75 -7.46
CA GLU A 132 -9.02 16.59 -6.69
C GLU A 132 -7.88 15.97 -7.53
N GLY A 133 -8.11 15.66 -8.82
CA GLY A 133 -7.08 15.19 -9.75
C GLY A 133 -6.68 13.73 -9.56
N LEU A 134 -7.64 12.87 -9.17
CA LEU A 134 -7.44 11.44 -8.95
C LEU A 134 -8.19 10.61 -9.98
N TYR A 135 -7.55 9.60 -10.54
CA TYR A 135 -8.25 8.52 -11.23
C TYR A 135 -9.06 7.69 -10.24
N VAL A 136 -10.11 7.05 -10.72
CA VAL A 136 -10.96 6.16 -9.91
C VAL A 136 -10.83 4.73 -10.40
N ILE A 137 -10.63 3.82 -9.46
CA ILE A 137 -10.79 2.38 -9.62
C ILE A 137 -12.12 2.02 -8.98
N ALA A 138 -13.19 1.80 -9.78
CA ALA A 138 -14.51 1.51 -9.25
C ALA A 138 -14.69 0.01 -8.97
N ARG A 139 -15.20 -0.33 -7.79
CA ARG A 139 -15.38 -1.69 -7.31
C ARG A 139 -16.81 -1.93 -6.81
N PRO A 140 -17.85 -1.94 -7.69
CA PRO A 140 -19.25 -2.06 -7.27
C PRO A 140 -19.68 -3.47 -6.87
N GLY A 141 -18.88 -4.45 -7.01
CA GLY A 141 -19.22 -5.84 -6.71
C GLY A 141 -19.98 -6.56 -7.83
N PRO A 142 -21.09 -7.23 -7.52
CA PRO A 142 -22.14 -7.06 -6.46
C PRO A 142 -21.72 -7.35 -5.01
N TYR A 143 -20.87 -8.31 -4.79
CA TYR A 143 -20.28 -8.61 -3.49
C TYR A 143 -18.93 -7.90 -3.35
N ILE A 144 -18.68 -7.25 -2.22
CA ILE A 144 -17.45 -6.47 -2.00
C ILE A 144 -16.71 -6.85 -0.71
N LYS A 145 -17.24 -7.77 0.10
CA LYS A 145 -16.75 -8.13 1.43
C LYS A 145 -16.60 -6.93 2.37
N ALA A 146 -15.53 -6.20 2.31
CA ALA A 146 -15.24 -4.94 3.00
C ALA A 146 -15.61 -4.96 4.51
N GLU A 147 -15.69 -6.15 5.14
CA GLU A 147 -16.07 -6.38 6.53
C GLU A 147 -17.43 -5.72 6.90
N ILE A 148 -18.36 -5.68 5.95
CA ILE A 148 -19.70 -5.10 6.14
C ILE A 148 -20.80 -6.15 6.09
N SER A 149 -21.99 -5.76 6.51
CA SER A 149 -23.18 -6.61 6.51
C SER A 149 -23.40 -7.24 5.14
N MET A 150 -23.62 -8.56 5.07
CA MET A 150 -23.81 -9.36 3.85
C MET A 150 -22.68 -9.25 2.81
N GLY A 151 -21.51 -8.73 3.18
CA GLY A 151 -20.46 -8.41 2.22
C GLY A 151 -20.89 -7.41 1.16
N GLY A 152 -21.78 -6.50 1.50
CA GLY A 152 -22.31 -5.44 0.65
C GLY A 152 -23.59 -5.78 -0.10
N LEU A 153 -24.06 -7.03 -0.07
CA LEU A 153 -25.35 -7.39 -0.63
C LEU A 153 -26.50 -6.84 0.21
N PRO A 154 -27.67 -6.49 -0.36
CA PRO A 154 -28.82 -6.07 0.42
C PRO A 154 -29.26 -7.15 1.42
N ALA A 155 -29.62 -6.76 2.62
CA ALA A 155 -30.10 -7.66 3.67
C ALA A 155 -31.32 -8.49 3.21
N THR A 156 -32.15 -7.94 2.30
CA THR A 156 -33.26 -8.65 1.67
C THR A 156 -32.84 -9.88 0.85
N MET A 157 -31.58 -9.96 0.43
CA MET A 157 -31.07 -11.17 -0.24
C MET A 157 -30.84 -12.33 0.72
N SER A 158 -30.76 -12.09 2.00
CA SER A 158 -30.59 -13.15 3.00
C SER A 158 -31.66 -14.21 2.96
N SER A 159 -32.86 -13.90 2.45
CA SER A 159 -33.99 -14.81 2.27
C SER A 159 -34.07 -15.50 0.89
N GLN A 160 -33.11 -15.23 -0.02
CA GLN A 160 -33.14 -15.81 -1.37
C GLN A 160 -32.61 -17.24 -1.38
N PRO A 161 -33.21 -18.11 -2.22
CA PRO A 161 -32.71 -19.47 -2.40
C PRO A 161 -31.41 -19.50 -3.24
N GLY A 162 -30.57 -20.50 -3.01
CA GLY A 162 -29.37 -20.79 -3.75
C GLY A 162 -28.17 -19.91 -3.34
N PRO A 163 -27.03 -20.04 -4.03
CA PRO A 163 -25.85 -19.24 -3.77
C PRO A 163 -26.10 -17.76 -4.04
N LEU A 164 -25.78 -16.88 -3.09
CA LEU A 164 -25.97 -15.44 -3.26
C LEU A 164 -25.05 -14.86 -4.35
N ARG A 165 -23.85 -15.44 -4.49
CA ARG A 165 -22.85 -15.14 -5.53
C ARG A 165 -22.86 -16.21 -6.61
N GLY A 166 -23.96 -16.34 -7.32
CA GLY A 166 -24.18 -17.38 -8.34
C GLY A 166 -25.32 -17.03 -9.28
N THR A 167 -25.53 -17.86 -10.30
CA THR A 167 -26.50 -17.65 -11.37
C THR A 167 -27.95 -17.54 -10.87
N ALA A 168 -28.26 -18.14 -9.73
CA ALA A 168 -29.59 -18.05 -9.08
C ALA A 168 -29.99 -16.59 -8.73
N ASN A 169 -29.00 -15.74 -8.46
CA ASN A 169 -29.24 -14.34 -8.06
C ASN A 169 -28.80 -13.32 -9.12
N LEU A 170 -28.52 -13.78 -10.33
CA LEU A 170 -27.98 -12.96 -11.42
C LEU A 170 -28.89 -11.78 -11.79
N ALA A 171 -30.22 -11.96 -11.80
CA ALA A 171 -31.17 -10.90 -12.15
C ALA A 171 -31.11 -9.71 -11.18
N ARG A 172 -30.95 -9.97 -9.88
CA ARG A 172 -30.81 -8.92 -8.86
C ARG A 172 -29.46 -8.22 -8.96
N SER A 173 -28.40 -8.98 -9.13
CA SER A 173 -27.05 -8.44 -9.36
C SER A 173 -27.02 -7.50 -10.59
N LYS A 174 -27.71 -7.90 -11.66
CA LYS A 174 -27.87 -7.06 -12.86
C LYS A 174 -28.60 -5.74 -12.57
N GLN A 175 -29.66 -5.77 -11.74
CA GLN A 175 -30.39 -4.54 -11.38
C GLN A 175 -29.49 -3.54 -10.66
N TRP A 176 -28.67 -4.02 -9.74
CA TRP A 176 -27.69 -3.18 -9.04
C TRP A 176 -26.65 -2.61 -9.99
N LEU A 177 -25.98 -3.46 -10.78
CA LEU A 177 -24.95 -3.00 -11.71
C LEU A 177 -25.54 -2.00 -12.70
N HIS A 178 -26.75 -2.25 -13.24
CA HIS A 178 -27.40 -1.31 -14.16
C HIS A 178 -27.66 0.07 -13.49
N ALA A 179 -28.09 0.10 -12.23
CA ALA A 179 -28.32 1.34 -11.51
C ALA A 179 -27.00 2.11 -11.24
N PHE A 180 -25.94 1.40 -10.88
CA PHE A 180 -24.59 1.94 -10.69
C PHE A 180 -23.99 2.42 -12.03
N ASP A 181 -24.08 1.59 -13.08
CA ASP A 181 -23.49 1.86 -14.40
C ASP A 181 -24.15 3.05 -15.08
N ALA A 182 -25.43 3.31 -14.79
CA ALA A 182 -26.12 4.52 -15.28
C ALA A 182 -25.45 5.83 -14.79
N ILE A 183 -24.76 5.78 -13.65
CA ILE A 183 -23.94 6.87 -13.12
C ILE A 183 -22.51 6.74 -13.65
N ALA A 184 -21.85 5.63 -13.42
CA ALA A 184 -20.43 5.39 -13.69
C ALA A 184 -20.02 5.65 -15.15
N ARG A 185 -20.90 5.29 -16.12
CA ARG A 185 -20.63 5.52 -17.55
C ARG A 185 -20.44 6.98 -17.94
N LYS A 186 -20.91 7.94 -17.11
CA LYS A 186 -20.74 9.38 -17.36
C LYS A 186 -19.34 9.86 -16.98
N HIS A 187 -18.63 9.11 -16.14
CA HIS A 187 -17.36 9.49 -15.54
C HIS A 187 -16.15 8.78 -16.13
N GLN A 188 -16.27 8.10 -17.26
CA GLN A 188 -15.20 7.31 -17.84
C GLN A 188 -14.14 8.15 -18.55
N VAL A 189 -12.88 7.85 -18.29
CA VAL A 189 -11.72 8.39 -19.03
C VAL A 189 -11.82 8.08 -20.54
N THR A 190 -12.32 6.92 -20.89
CA THR A 190 -12.43 6.46 -22.29
C THR A 190 -13.50 7.18 -23.12
N THR A 191 -14.40 7.90 -22.46
CA THR A 191 -15.44 8.70 -23.14
C THR A 191 -15.26 10.21 -22.97
N GLY A 192 -14.27 10.65 -22.20
CA GLY A 192 -14.05 12.04 -21.84
C GLY A 192 -15.02 12.57 -20.79
N GLY A 193 -15.73 11.67 -20.09
CA GLY A 193 -16.72 12.04 -19.08
C GLY A 193 -16.15 12.32 -17.71
N GLY A 194 -14.97 11.77 -17.39
CA GLY A 194 -14.38 11.89 -16.06
C GLY A 194 -13.20 10.98 -15.80
N SER A 195 -12.91 10.70 -14.52
CA SER A 195 -11.67 10.07 -14.04
C SER A 195 -11.77 8.56 -13.82
N LEU A 196 -12.90 7.93 -14.08
CA LEU A 196 -13.04 6.46 -13.95
C LEU A 196 -12.09 5.76 -14.92
N LEU A 197 -11.07 5.09 -14.37
CA LEU A 197 -9.98 4.48 -15.12
C LEU A 197 -10.16 2.98 -15.33
N MET A 198 -10.68 2.27 -14.32
CA MET A 198 -10.86 0.82 -14.29
C MET A 198 -12.11 0.44 -13.49
N TYR A 199 -12.59 -0.77 -13.76
CA TYR A 199 -13.81 -1.28 -13.13
C TYR A 199 -13.62 -2.74 -12.72
N GLN A 200 -13.77 -3.01 -11.43
CA GLN A 200 -13.76 -4.38 -10.90
C GLN A 200 -15.17 -4.96 -10.90
N VAL A 201 -15.31 -6.18 -11.36
CA VAL A 201 -16.55 -6.96 -11.29
C VAL A 201 -16.36 -8.08 -10.29
N GLU A 202 -17.24 -8.15 -9.28
CA GLU A 202 -17.15 -9.08 -8.16
C GLU A 202 -15.92 -8.80 -7.25
N ASN A 203 -15.75 -9.58 -6.20
CA ASN A 203 -14.61 -9.49 -5.30
C ASN A 203 -14.25 -10.86 -4.72
N GLU A 204 -13.00 -11.29 -4.86
CA GLU A 204 -12.47 -12.52 -4.28
C GLU A 204 -13.46 -13.70 -4.41
N LEU A 205 -13.87 -14.00 -5.64
CA LEU A 205 -14.75 -15.14 -5.89
C LEU A 205 -13.97 -16.43 -5.66
N LEU A 206 -14.24 -17.14 -4.55
CA LEU A 206 -13.35 -18.14 -3.96
C LEU A 206 -13.12 -19.40 -4.79
N ASP A 207 -13.95 -19.67 -5.82
CA ASP A 207 -13.80 -20.85 -6.65
C ASP A 207 -14.18 -20.60 -8.10
N GLU A 208 -13.70 -21.46 -8.98
CA GLU A 208 -13.97 -21.45 -10.41
C GLU A 208 -15.00 -22.51 -10.82
N SER A 209 -15.94 -22.85 -9.94
CA SER A 209 -17.05 -23.74 -10.29
C SER A 209 -17.80 -23.23 -11.52
N SER A 210 -18.48 -24.14 -12.24
CA SER A 210 -19.21 -23.78 -13.47
C SER A 210 -20.27 -22.71 -13.24
N ASP A 211 -20.94 -22.72 -12.09
CA ASP A 211 -21.93 -21.71 -11.71
C ASP A 211 -21.29 -20.33 -11.48
N ARG A 212 -20.18 -20.27 -10.73
CA ARG A 212 -19.47 -19.01 -10.46
C ARG A 212 -18.79 -18.46 -11.70
N SER A 213 -18.21 -19.30 -12.52
CA SER A 213 -17.63 -18.90 -13.81
C SER A 213 -18.69 -18.31 -14.75
N ALA A 214 -19.87 -18.96 -14.83
CA ALA A 214 -21.00 -18.45 -15.62
C ALA A 214 -21.56 -17.14 -15.03
N PHE A 215 -21.62 -17.03 -13.71
CA PHE A 215 -22.05 -15.82 -13.00
C PHE A 215 -21.14 -14.65 -13.33
N LEU A 216 -19.82 -14.77 -13.14
CA LEU A 216 -18.86 -13.71 -13.43
C LEU A 216 -18.89 -13.29 -14.89
N LYS A 217 -18.92 -14.24 -15.82
CA LYS A 217 -19.04 -13.95 -17.27
C LYS A 217 -20.31 -13.21 -17.62
N ALA A 218 -21.43 -13.52 -16.98
CA ALA A 218 -22.67 -12.81 -17.19
C ALA A 218 -22.64 -11.38 -16.65
N LEU A 219 -22.03 -11.16 -15.46
CA LEU A 219 -21.85 -9.84 -14.88
C LEU A 219 -21.00 -8.95 -15.79
N THR A 220 -19.83 -9.43 -16.25
CA THR A 220 -18.97 -8.66 -17.17
C THR A 220 -19.68 -8.31 -18.46
N SER A 221 -20.50 -9.22 -18.99
CA SER A 221 -21.32 -8.97 -20.19
C SER A 221 -22.37 -7.87 -19.95
N TYR A 222 -22.98 -7.84 -18.75
CA TYR A 222 -23.96 -6.78 -18.41
C TYR A 222 -23.28 -5.43 -18.27
N VAL A 223 -22.17 -5.35 -17.58
CA VAL A 223 -21.39 -4.11 -17.41
C VAL A 223 -20.98 -3.54 -18.78
N ARG A 224 -20.53 -4.38 -19.70
CA ARG A 224 -20.22 -3.97 -21.09
C ARG A 224 -21.47 -3.49 -21.85
N ALA A 225 -22.58 -4.21 -21.70
CA ALA A 225 -23.85 -3.82 -22.35
C ALA A 225 -24.42 -2.50 -21.81
N ASP A 226 -24.16 -2.15 -20.55
CA ASP A 226 -24.56 -0.90 -19.93
C ASP A 226 -23.65 0.29 -20.31
N GLY A 227 -22.61 0.05 -21.14
CA GLY A 227 -21.77 1.09 -21.73
C GLY A 227 -20.48 1.40 -20.96
N ILE A 228 -20.04 0.50 -20.11
CA ILE A 228 -18.72 0.61 -19.46
C ILE A 228 -17.64 0.16 -20.45
N THR A 229 -16.75 1.08 -20.83
CA THR A 229 -15.70 0.91 -21.84
C THR A 229 -14.28 0.89 -21.26
N VAL A 230 -14.09 1.31 -20.01
CA VAL A 230 -12.80 1.18 -19.30
C VAL A 230 -12.44 -0.27 -19.06
N PRO A 231 -11.17 -0.61 -18.83
CA PRO A 231 -10.74 -1.99 -18.53
C PRO A 231 -11.50 -2.61 -17.37
N LEU A 232 -11.94 -3.88 -17.55
CA LEU A 232 -12.61 -4.68 -16.55
C LEU A 232 -11.65 -5.70 -15.94
N PHE A 233 -11.73 -5.90 -14.62
CA PHE A 233 -11.01 -6.95 -13.93
C PHE A 233 -11.84 -7.56 -12.80
N THR A 234 -11.37 -8.66 -12.25
CA THR A 234 -11.75 -9.20 -10.95
C THR A 234 -10.47 -9.48 -10.17
N ASN A 235 -10.52 -9.45 -8.84
CA ASN A 235 -9.36 -9.76 -8.02
C ASN A 235 -9.37 -11.21 -7.54
N ASP A 236 -8.19 -11.80 -7.53
CA ASP A 236 -7.91 -13.05 -6.84
C ASP A 236 -7.53 -12.75 -5.38
N TYR A 237 -8.01 -13.52 -4.41
CA TYR A 237 -7.73 -13.33 -2.99
C TYR A 237 -6.23 -13.51 -2.62
N SER A 238 -5.45 -13.97 -3.55
CA SER A 238 -3.99 -14.11 -3.51
C SER A 238 -3.47 -14.32 -4.93
N MET A 239 -2.17 -14.41 -5.12
CA MET A 239 -1.58 -14.72 -6.41
C MET A 239 -1.71 -16.23 -6.75
N ALA A 240 -2.92 -16.79 -6.65
CA ALA A 240 -3.19 -18.22 -6.91
C ALA A 240 -3.41 -18.54 -8.38
N GLY A 241 -3.66 -17.51 -9.22
CA GLY A 241 -3.89 -17.69 -10.65
C GLY A 241 -5.34 -17.99 -11.03
N HIS A 242 -6.29 -17.95 -10.08
CA HIS A 242 -7.71 -17.97 -10.40
C HIS A 242 -8.03 -16.77 -11.28
N PHE A 243 -8.93 -16.90 -12.23
CA PHE A 243 -9.35 -15.83 -13.13
C PHE A 243 -8.25 -15.29 -14.07
N SER A 244 -7.09 -15.93 -14.16
CA SER A 244 -6.00 -15.55 -15.09
C SER A 244 -6.37 -15.78 -16.58
N ASP A 245 -7.28 -16.72 -16.88
CA ASP A 245 -7.90 -16.84 -18.21
C ASP A 245 -9.01 -15.79 -18.38
N THR A 246 -8.61 -14.57 -18.71
CA THR A 246 -9.52 -13.45 -18.86
C THR A 246 -10.59 -13.65 -19.92
N SER A 247 -10.32 -14.45 -20.95
CA SER A 247 -11.28 -14.75 -22.02
C SER A 247 -12.48 -15.59 -21.55
N LYS A 248 -12.24 -16.44 -20.55
CA LYS A 248 -13.28 -17.28 -19.91
C LYS A 248 -14.29 -16.42 -19.15
N TYR A 249 -13.83 -15.32 -18.55
CA TYR A 249 -14.65 -14.50 -17.65
C TYR A 249 -15.12 -13.18 -18.27
N GLY A 250 -14.54 -12.76 -19.40
CA GLY A 250 -14.83 -11.49 -20.05
C GLY A 250 -14.17 -10.29 -19.34
N THR A 251 -13.14 -10.52 -18.54
CA THR A 251 -12.26 -9.52 -17.96
C THR A 251 -11.12 -9.20 -18.93
N ASP A 252 -10.37 -8.12 -18.70
CA ASP A 252 -9.34 -7.65 -19.62
C ASP A 252 -7.93 -8.01 -19.13
N PHE A 253 -7.71 -8.07 -17.80
CA PHE A 253 -6.42 -8.40 -17.21
C PHE A 253 -6.59 -9.10 -15.85
N TYR A 254 -5.51 -9.75 -15.40
CA TYR A 254 -5.42 -10.43 -14.10
C TYR A 254 -4.93 -9.46 -13.01
N ALA A 255 -5.55 -9.54 -11.83
CA ALA A 255 -5.18 -8.77 -10.65
C ALA A 255 -5.38 -9.62 -9.38
N TYR A 256 -4.69 -9.28 -8.29
CA TYR A 256 -4.69 -10.08 -7.06
C TYR A 256 -4.49 -9.23 -5.80
N ASP A 257 -4.81 -9.81 -4.66
CA ASP A 257 -4.66 -9.20 -3.34
C ASP A 257 -3.43 -9.74 -2.61
N SER A 258 -2.80 -8.93 -1.77
CA SER A 258 -1.60 -9.32 -1.04
C SER A 258 -1.58 -8.78 0.39
N TYR A 259 -1.69 -9.71 1.35
CA TYR A 259 -1.68 -9.45 2.78
C TYR A 259 -0.58 -10.25 3.49
N PRO A 260 0.70 -9.88 3.32
CA PRO A 260 1.82 -10.67 3.84
C PRO A 260 1.83 -10.82 5.36
N LEU A 261 1.22 -9.90 6.11
CA LEU A 261 1.14 -9.99 7.58
C LEU A 261 -0.11 -10.71 8.08
N GLY A 262 -1.12 -10.94 7.21
CA GLY A 262 -2.42 -11.43 7.65
C GLY A 262 -3.16 -10.44 8.56
N PHE A 263 -4.09 -10.94 9.39
CA PHE A 263 -5.06 -10.10 10.14
C PHE A 263 -5.07 -10.38 11.65
N THR A 264 -4.04 -11.02 12.20
CA THR A 264 -3.99 -11.35 13.63
C THR A 264 -3.32 -10.29 14.49
N CYS A 265 -2.62 -9.34 13.88
CA CYS A 265 -1.91 -8.22 14.49
C CYS A 265 -1.01 -8.58 15.70
N ASN A 266 -0.49 -9.80 15.71
CA ASN A 266 0.39 -10.30 16.78
C ASN A 266 1.46 -11.24 16.21
N GLY A 267 2.45 -11.55 17.05
CA GLY A 267 3.51 -12.49 16.69
C GLY A 267 4.61 -11.86 15.84
N LYS A 268 5.24 -12.70 15.01
CA LYS A 268 6.30 -12.27 14.08
C LYS A 268 5.69 -11.88 12.72
N ARG A 269 6.26 -10.85 12.12
CA ARG A 269 5.96 -10.47 10.74
C ARG A 269 6.52 -11.52 9.78
N ASN A 270 5.77 -11.86 8.76
CA ASN A 270 6.24 -12.75 7.72
C ASN A 270 7.36 -12.11 6.89
N ALA A 271 8.22 -12.92 6.32
CA ALA A 271 9.22 -12.47 5.37
C ALA A 271 8.54 -12.01 4.08
N LEU A 272 9.06 -10.92 3.51
CA LEU A 272 8.68 -10.49 2.18
C LEU A 272 9.43 -11.33 1.15
N SER A 273 8.71 -11.89 0.18
CA SER A 273 9.27 -12.78 -0.84
C SER A 273 9.42 -12.10 -2.20
N ASP A 274 10.30 -12.63 -3.01
CA ASP A 274 10.35 -12.32 -4.44
C ASP A 274 9.28 -13.15 -5.15
N HIS A 275 8.45 -12.50 -5.97
CA HIS A 275 7.29 -13.14 -6.58
C HIS A 275 7.06 -12.76 -8.05
N GLU A 276 7.92 -11.90 -8.64
CA GLU A 276 7.73 -11.48 -10.04
C GLU A 276 7.75 -12.66 -11.02
N ALA A 277 8.66 -13.62 -10.82
CA ALA A 277 8.74 -14.78 -11.71
C ALA A 277 7.47 -15.65 -11.64
N GLU A 278 6.90 -15.82 -10.45
CA GLU A 278 5.63 -16.52 -10.23
C GLU A 278 4.48 -15.78 -10.91
N PHE A 279 4.37 -14.47 -10.70
CA PHE A 279 3.37 -13.66 -11.39
C PHE A 279 3.49 -13.75 -12.92
N ARG A 280 4.70 -13.70 -13.47
CA ARG A 280 4.92 -13.79 -14.92
C ARG A 280 4.54 -15.16 -15.49
N ALA A 281 4.61 -16.22 -14.70
CA ALA A 281 4.11 -17.53 -15.11
C ALA A 281 2.56 -17.58 -15.20
N ILE A 282 1.89 -16.81 -14.34
CA ILE A 282 0.41 -16.72 -14.30
C ILE A 282 -0.11 -15.75 -15.38
N ALA A 283 0.47 -14.57 -15.47
CA ALA A 283 -0.03 -13.46 -16.29
C ALA A 283 1.11 -12.74 -17.05
N PRO A 284 1.70 -13.36 -18.08
CA PRO A 284 2.92 -12.88 -18.74
C PRO A 284 2.75 -11.56 -19.50
N ALA A 285 1.53 -11.24 -19.94
CA ALA A 285 1.23 -10.11 -20.81
C ALA A 285 0.63 -8.89 -20.08
N THR A 286 0.34 -9.00 -18.79
CA THR A 286 -0.31 -7.95 -18.00
C THR A 286 0.65 -7.33 -16.98
N PRO A 287 0.46 -6.06 -16.58
CA PRO A 287 1.23 -5.48 -15.49
C PRO A 287 0.81 -6.12 -14.17
N GLN A 288 1.69 -6.11 -13.17
CA GLN A 288 1.31 -6.52 -11.84
C GLN A 288 0.42 -5.45 -11.21
N PHE A 289 -0.79 -5.86 -10.83
CA PHE A 289 -1.70 -5.03 -10.06
C PHE A 289 -2.08 -5.73 -8.77
N ILE A 290 -1.64 -5.16 -7.64
CA ILE A 290 -2.09 -5.55 -6.30
C ILE A 290 -3.29 -4.67 -5.96
N THR A 291 -4.48 -5.24 -6.05
CA THR A 291 -5.76 -4.53 -5.88
C THR A 291 -6.09 -4.25 -4.44
N GLU A 292 -5.56 -5.07 -3.53
CA GLU A 292 -5.61 -4.87 -2.09
C GLU A 292 -4.23 -5.21 -1.51
N ALA A 293 -3.45 -4.18 -1.25
CA ALA A 293 -2.14 -4.31 -0.62
C ALA A 293 -2.23 -3.92 0.85
N GLN A 294 -1.64 -4.72 1.73
CA GLN A 294 -1.77 -4.52 3.17
C GLN A 294 -1.42 -3.12 3.65
N GLY A 295 -2.42 -2.30 3.95
CA GLY A 295 -2.28 -0.99 4.59
C GLY A 295 -2.35 -1.05 6.12
N GLY A 296 -2.91 -2.13 6.63
CA GLY A 296 -3.12 -2.39 8.05
C GLY A 296 -3.87 -3.70 8.26
N ALA A 297 -4.75 -3.75 9.25
CA ALA A 297 -5.68 -4.86 9.45
C ALA A 297 -6.90 -4.41 10.25
N PHE A 298 -8.06 -4.96 9.94
CA PHE A 298 -9.28 -4.73 10.72
C PHE A 298 -9.23 -5.44 12.08
N THR A 299 -10.00 -4.91 13.02
CA THR A 299 -10.16 -5.50 14.35
C THR A 299 -11.56 -6.10 14.47
N PRO A 300 -11.71 -7.42 14.49
CA PRO A 300 -13.00 -8.06 14.71
C PRO A 300 -13.54 -7.78 16.10
N TRP A 301 -14.85 -7.81 16.26
CA TRP A 301 -15.47 -7.72 17.59
C TRP A 301 -14.94 -8.84 18.50
N GLY A 302 -14.52 -8.46 19.72
CA GLY A 302 -13.95 -9.41 20.69
C GLY A 302 -12.56 -9.96 20.33
N ALA A 303 -11.84 -9.35 19.39
CA ALA A 303 -10.45 -9.71 19.11
C ALA A 303 -9.56 -9.50 20.34
N PRO A 304 -8.49 -10.32 20.51
CA PRO A 304 -7.52 -10.17 21.59
C PRO A 304 -6.56 -8.98 21.40
N PHE A 305 -6.76 -8.19 20.38
CA PHE A 305 -5.92 -7.06 20.00
C PHE A 305 -6.78 -5.84 19.61
N THR A 306 -6.18 -4.67 19.67
CA THR A 306 -6.84 -3.38 19.40
C THR A 306 -6.43 -2.84 18.01
N PRO A 307 -7.13 -1.83 17.46
CA PRO A 307 -6.68 -1.11 16.26
C PRO A 307 -5.25 -0.58 16.41
N SER A 308 -4.88 -0.06 17.57
CA SER A 308 -3.50 0.40 17.87
C SER A 308 -2.46 -0.72 17.78
N ALA A 309 -2.79 -1.96 18.17
CA ALA A 309 -1.90 -3.11 18.00
C ALA A 309 -1.70 -3.42 16.51
N CYS A 310 -2.75 -3.30 15.68
CA CYS A 310 -2.64 -3.47 14.22
C CYS A 310 -1.80 -2.37 13.58
N ALA A 311 -1.96 -1.12 14.00
CA ALA A 311 -1.12 0.00 13.54
C ALA A 311 0.37 -0.22 13.87
N THR A 312 0.67 -0.79 15.07
CA THR A 312 2.04 -1.15 15.49
C THR A 312 2.59 -2.35 14.75
N PHE A 313 1.74 -3.31 14.37
CA PHE A 313 2.17 -4.52 13.66
C PHE A 313 2.47 -4.24 12.19
N ALA A 314 1.58 -3.54 11.48
CA ALA A 314 1.77 -3.04 10.12
C ALA A 314 2.31 -1.60 10.15
N ASP A 315 3.46 -1.40 10.80
CA ASP A 315 4.05 -0.11 11.12
C ASP A 315 4.72 0.61 9.93
N PRO A 316 5.19 1.85 10.10
CA PRO A 316 5.86 2.60 9.03
C PRO A 316 7.11 1.88 8.47
N ALA A 317 7.86 1.17 9.31
CA ALA A 317 9.04 0.44 8.86
C ALA A 317 8.66 -0.74 7.95
N PHE A 318 7.62 -1.49 8.29
CA PHE A 318 7.07 -2.52 7.41
C PHE A 318 6.56 -1.92 6.09
N THR A 319 5.84 -0.80 6.15
CA THR A 319 5.34 -0.10 4.96
C THR A 319 6.48 0.28 4.02
N ARG A 320 7.63 0.71 4.54
CA ARG A 320 8.81 1.02 3.74
C ARG A 320 9.43 -0.23 3.11
N GLN A 321 9.63 -1.29 3.90
CA GLN A 321 10.15 -2.57 3.38
C GLN A 321 9.22 -3.15 2.31
N TRP A 322 7.91 -3.07 2.53
CA TRP A 322 6.88 -3.50 1.59
C TRP A 322 6.95 -2.70 0.28
N GLY A 323 7.05 -1.36 0.37
CA GLY A 323 7.20 -0.48 -0.80
C GLY A 323 8.45 -0.78 -1.63
N VAL A 324 9.60 -0.99 -1.00
CA VAL A 324 10.84 -1.41 -1.69
C VAL A 324 10.66 -2.78 -2.36
N SER A 325 10.03 -3.73 -1.66
CA SER A 325 9.78 -5.07 -2.20
C SER A 325 8.84 -5.04 -3.39
N THR A 326 7.76 -4.26 -3.34
CA THR A 326 6.79 -4.16 -4.45
C THR A 326 7.40 -3.53 -5.69
N ILE A 327 8.16 -2.43 -5.56
CA ILE A 327 8.89 -1.85 -6.67
C ILE A 327 9.92 -2.86 -7.21
N GLY A 328 10.67 -3.52 -6.31
CA GLY A 328 11.66 -4.55 -6.65
C GLY A 328 11.08 -5.73 -7.43
N ASN A 329 9.84 -6.14 -7.13
CA ASN A 329 9.10 -7.18 -7.84
C ASN A 329 8.35 -6.69 -9.09
N GLY A 330 8.49 -5.41 -9.48
CA GLY A 330 7.90 -4.86 -10.71
C GLY A 330 6.39 -4.61 -10.63
N VAL A 331 5.87 -4.37 -9.45
CA VAL A 331 4.49 -3.93 -9.26
C VAL A 331 4.39 -2.48 -9.72
N THR A 332 3.55 -2.21 -10.71
CA THR A 332 3.32 -0.87 -11.29
C THR A 332 1.90 -0.37 -11.10
N ALA A 333 1.04 -1.20 -10.52
CA ALA A 333 -0.26 -0.78 -10.03
C ALA A 333 -0.46 -1.34 -8.61
N PHE A 334 -0.74 -0.44 -7.68
CA PHE A 334 -0.75 -0.74 -6.26
C PHE A 334 -1.85 0.04 -5.54
N ASN A 335 -2.64 -0.64 -4.72
CA ASN A 335 -3.72 -0.02 -3.96
C ASN A 335 -3.64 -0.41 -2.48
N TYR A 336 -3.36 0.53 -1.60
CA TYR A 336 -3.38 0.28 -0.15
C TYR A 336 -4.80 0.02 0.34
N TYR A 337 -5.03 -1.14 0.90
CA TYR A 337 -6.23 -1.47 1.66
C TYR A 337 -5.90 -1.49 3.15
N MET A 338 -6.24 -0.45 3.96
CA MET A 338 -6.91 0.81 3.65
C MET A 338 -5.91 1.98 3.59
N LEU A 339 -6.26 3.05 2.85
CA LEU A 339 -5.64 4.36 3.01
C LEU A 339 -6.24 5.07 4.23
N GLU A 340 -7.55 5.01 4.38
CA GLU A 340 -8.36 5.49 5.50
C GLU A 340 -9.50 4.50 5.73
N GLY A 341 -9.66 4.06 6.97
CA GLY A 341 -10.64 3.03 7.30
C GLY A 341 -12.01 3.56 7.69
N GLY A 342 -12.05 4.57 8.56
CA GLY A 342 -13.27 5.22 9.04
C GLY A 342 -14.07 4.44 10.06
N THR A 343 -15.35 4.76 10.18
CA THR A 343 -16.25 4.26 11.21
C THR A 343 -17.39 3.42 10.62
N ASN A 344 -17.67 2.26 11.19
CA ASN A 344 -18.83 1.47 10.85
C ASN A 344 -20.08 2.06 11.57
N TRP A 345 -20.86 2.84 10.83
CA TRP A 345 -22.06 3.48 11.34
C TRP A 345 -23.23 2.50 11.42
N GLY A 346 -23.91 2.49 12.58
CA GLY A 346 -25.13 1.70 12.80
C GLY A 346 -24.91 0.20 12.49
N TRP A 347 -25.66 -0.31 11.54
CA TRP A 347 -25.68 -1.73 11.14
C TRP A 347 -24.67 -2.09 10.04
N THR A 348 -23.91 -1.15 9.53
CA THR A 348 -23.09 -1.36 8.32
C THR A 348 -21.94 -2.33 8.51
N GLY A 349 -21.38 -2.45 9.72
CA GLY A 349 -20.30 -3.40 10.01
C GLY A 349 -20.78 -4.84 10.14
N ALA A 350 -19.99 -5.80 9.65
CA ALA A 350 -20.23 -7.22 9.90
C ALA A 350 -19.63 -7.62 11.27
N PRO A 351 -20.41 -8.10 12.23
CA PRO A 351 -19.92 -8.35 13.59
C PRO A 351 -18.79 -9.37 13.69
N ALA A 352 -18.78 -10.36 12.80
CA ALA A 352 -17.76 -11.40 12.78
C ALA A 352 -16.38 -10.90 12.30
N SER A 353 -16.34 -9.83 11.52
CA SER A 353 -15.12 -9.28 10.90
C SER A 353 -15.03 -7.76 11.02
N GLY A 354 -16.03 -7.09 11.60
CA GLY A 354 -16.03 -5.64 11.81
C GLY A 354 -16.22 -5.26 13.28
N PHE A 355 -15.59 -4.17 13.67
CA PHE A 355 -15.77 -3.46 14.91
C PHE A 355 -16.40 -2.09 14.61
N THR A 356 -16.83 -1.31 15.61
CA THR A 356 -17.36 0.05 15.37
C THR A 356 -16.30 0.92 14.71
N SER A 357 -15.08 0.94 15.26
CA SER A 357 -13.94 1.53 14.59
C SER A 357 -13.45 0.61 13.47
N TYR A 358 -13.31 1.15 12.29
CA TYR A 358 -12.61 0.52 11.18
C TYR A 358 -11.31 1.30 10.87
N ASP A 359 -10.66 1.82 11.89
CA ASP A 359 -9.38 2.56 11.81
C ASP A 359 -8.34 1.83 10.94
N TYR A 360 -8.35 0.49 10.99
CA TYR A 360 -7.49 -0.40 10.22
C TYR A 360 -6.00 -0.25 10.52
N GLY A 361 -5.61 0.68 11.41
CA GLY A 361 -4.22 1.13 11.54
C GLY A 361 -3.71 1.71 10.23
N ALA A 362 -4.56 2.38 9.48
CA ALA A 362 -4.30 2.93 8.16
C ALA A 362 -3.33 4.12 8.19
N ALA A 363 -2.98 4.66 7.00
CA ALA A 363 -2.09 5.82 6.89
C ALA A 363 -2.77 7.12 7.33
N LEU A 364 -4.07 7.24 7.09
CA LEU A 364 -4.94 8.21 7.73
C LEU A 364 -5.72 7.46 8.81
N ASP A 365 -5.67 7.93 10.06
CA ASP A 365 -6.44 7.34 11.13
C ASP A 365 -7.95 7.63 10.99
N GLU A 366 -8.77 7.10 11.90
CA GLU A 366 -10.23 7.25 11.87
C GLU A 366 -10.67 8.72 11.89
N GLU A 367 -9.89 9.60 12.52
CA GLU A 367 -10.09 11.06 12.54
C GLU A 367 -9.50 11.76 11.31
N ARG A 368 -8.89 11.02 10.38
CA ARG A 368 -8.22 11.50 9.18
C ARG A 368 -6.95 12.30 9.45
N THR A 369 -6.29 12.06 10.58
CA THR A 369 -4.98 12.63 10.92
C THR A 369 -3.86 11.94 10.15
N LEU A 370 -2.81 12.68 9.81
CA LEU A 370 -1.65 12.14 9.11
C LEU A 370 -0.78 11.33 10.07
N THR A 371 -0.67 10.02 9.86
CA THR A 371 0.18 9.15 10.68
C THR A 371 1.62 9.10 10.14
N ASP A 372 2.53 8.46 10.89
CA ASP A 372 3.90 8.20 10.41
C ASP A 372 3.91 7.31 9.15
N LYS A 373 2.94 6.42 9.02
CA LYS A 373 2.74 5.58 7.85
C LYS A 373 2.41 6.40 6.60
N PHE A 374 1.60 7.45 6.75
CA PHE A 374 1.29 8.39 5.67
C PHE A 374 2.55 9.07 5.13
N ALA A 375 3.47 9.47 6.03
CA ALA A 375 4.74 10.06 5.62
C ALA A 375 5.61 9.07 4.81
N VAL A 376 5.65 7.79 5.19
CA VAL A 376 6.38 6.76 4.44
C VAL A 376 5.73 6.51 3.07
N GLN A 377 4.42 6.45 2.99
CA GLN A 377 3.70 6.30 1.71
C GLN A 377 3.99 7.49 0.79
N LYS A 378 4.09 8.72 1.34
CA LYS A 378 4.51 9.91 0.58
C LYS A 378 5.92 9.76 0.02
N GLU A 379 6.88 9.32 0.84
CA GLU A 379 8.25 9.12 0.37
C GLU A 379 8.32 8.11 -0.79
N ILE A 380 7.53 7.04 -0.74
CA ILE A 380 7.48 6.03 -1.83
C ILE A 380 6.78 6.61 -3.07
N GLY A 381 5.64 7.29 -2.91
CA GLY A 381 4.90 7.91 -4.01
C GLY A 381 5.72 9.00 -4.70
N TYR A 382 6.44 9.81 -3.94
CA TYR A 382 7.31 10.87 -4.47
C TYR A 382 8.56 10.32 -5.14
N PHE A 383 9.10 9.20 -4.66
CA PHE A 383 10.17 8.48 -5.36
C PHE A 383 9.71 8.00 -6.75
N GLN A 384 8.51 7.44 -6.85
CA GLN A 384 7.95 7.03 -8.14
C GLN A 384 7.68 8.24 -9.06
N ARG A 385 7.24 9.36 -8.47
CA ARG A 385 7.01 10.61 -9.21
C ARG A 385 8.32 11.22 -9.73
N ALA A 386 9.41 11.14 -8.96
CA ALA A 386 10.75 11.54 -9.40
C ALA A 386 11.26 10.71 -10.59
N LEU A 387 10.84 9.45 -10.68
CA LEU A 387 11.42 8.44 -11.56
C LEU A 387 10.34 7.73 -12.42
N PRO A 388 9.65 8.44 -13.31
CA PRO A 388 8.52 7.88 -14.09
C PRO A 388 8.91 6.69 -14.98
N TRP A 389 10.18 6.53 -15.31
CA TRP A 389 10.71 5.39 -16.05
C TRP A 389 10.59 4.05 -15.30
N LEU A 390 10.34 4.06 -13.97
CA LEU A 390 10.05 2.84 -13.20
C LEU A 390 8.92 2.01 -13.82
N ALA A 391 7.97 2.67 -14.47
CA ALA A 391 6.84 2.03 -15.16
C ALA A 391 7.23 1.19 -16.39
N ALA A 392 8.52 1.14 -16.77
CA ALA A 392 9.01 0.42 -17.95
C ALA A 392 10.15 -0.55 -17.64
N THR A 393 10.40 -0.87 -16.36
CA THR A 393 11.58 -1.64 -15.96
C THR A 393 11.37 -3.14 -16.05
N ASN A 394 12.46 -3.86 -16.28
CA ASN A 394 12.58 -5.31 -16.17
C ASN A 394 13.50 -5.68 -15.00
N PRO A 395 13.32 -6.85 -14.38
CA PRO A 395 14.26 -7.34 -13.37
C PRO A 395 15.61 -7.66 -14.01
N VAL A 396 16.68 -7.40 -13.27
CA VAL A 396 18.04 -7.82 -13.59
C VAL A 396 18.70 -8.33 -12.31
N SER A 397 19.84 -8.99 -12.42
CA SER A 397 20.59 -9.46 -11.24
C SER A 397 20.82 -8.30 -10.28
N ALA A 398 20.39 -8.49 -9.05
CA ALA A 398 20.59 -7.49 -8.00
C ALA A 398 22.07 -7.37 -7.65
N PRO A 399 22.58 -6.17 -7.30
CA PRO A 399 23.94 -6.02 -6.84
C PRO A 399 24.10 -6.69 -5.48
N GLU A 400 25.16 -7.42 -5.29
CA GLU A 400 25.43 -8.11 -4.02
C GLU A 400 25.93 -7.12 -2.97
N PRO A 401 25.28 -7.03 -1.78
CA PRO A 401 25.84 -6.26 -0.68
C PRO A 401 27.17 -6.84 -0.21
N THR A 402 28.19 -5.99 -0.05
CA THR A 402 29.53 -6.36 0.41
C THR A 402 29.86 -5.63 1.71
N ASP A 403 30.88 -6.08 2.44
CA ASP A 403 31.31 -5.51 3.73
C ASP A 403 30.18 -5.39 4.75
N VAL A 404 29.23 -6.34 4.72
CA VAL A 404 28.03 -6.31 5.56
C VAL A 404 28.41 -6.46 7.04
N LYS A 405 28.04 -5.47 7.84
CA LYS A 405 28.13 -5.50 9.30
C LYS A 405 26.74 -5.36 9.88
N GLY A 406 26.21 -6.45 10.41
CA GLY A 406 24.86 -6.56 10.92
C GLY A 406 24.13 -7.77 10.37
N SER A 407 22.89 -7.62 9.97
CA SER A 407 22.04 -8.69 9.46
C SER A 407 22.12 -8.81 7.93
N PRO A 408 21.77 -9.98 7.35
CA PRO A 408 21.72 -10.16 5.90
C PRO A 408 20.85 -9.11 5.21
N VAL A 409 21.34 -8.55 4.14
CA VAL A 409 20.66 -7.54 3.31
C VAL A 409 20.14 -8.21 2.05
N HIS A 410 18.87 -8.00 1.75
CA HIS A 410 18.23 -8.40 0.50
C HIS A 410 18.23 -7.22 -0.47
N ALA A 411 18.63 -7.47 -1.72
CA ALA A 411 18.74 -6.44 -2.74
C ALA A 411 17.82 -6.70 -3.93
N TYR A 412 17.36 -5.61 -4.54
CA TYR A 412 16.58 -5.60 -5.78
C TYR A 412 17.29 -4.73 -6.81
N GLN A 413 17.19 -5.10 -8.09
CA GLN A 413 17.57 -4.21 -9.19
C GLN A 413 16.63 -4.37 -10.36
N ARG A 414 16.26 -3.22 -10.96
CA ARG A 414 15.43 -3.17 -12.16
C ARG A 414 15.99 -2.12 -13.12
N THR A 415 15.82 -2.34 -14.44
CA THR A 415 16.29 -1.41 -15.47
C THR A 415 15.33 -1.33 -16.65
N THR A 416 15.36 -0.19 -17.35
CA THR A 416 14.65 -0.02 -18.63
C THR A 416 15.39 -0.62 -19.83
N GLY A 417 16.65 -1.03 -19.65
CA GLY A 417 17.50 -1.62 -20.68
C GLY A 417 18.97 -1.65 -20.28
N ALA A 418 19.82 -2.18 -21.15
CA ALA A 418 21.24 -2.42 -20.85
C ALA A 418 22.01 -1.18 -20.39
N THR A 419 21.66 0.00 -20.87
CA THR A 419 22.26 1.30 -20.50
C THR A 419 21.26 2.28 -19.93
N GLY A 420 20.03 1.82 -19.63
CA GLY A 420 18.95 2.66 -19.14
C GLY A 420 19.00 2.93 -17.64
N PRO A 421 18.13 3.82 -17.16
CA PRO A 421 17.94 4.08 -15.75
C PRO A 421 17.68 2.82 -14.95
N ARG A 422 18.15 2.81 -13.71
CA ARG A 422 18.05 1.67 -12.79
C ARG A 422 17.50 2.05 -11.43
N PHE A 423 16.59 1.25 -10.94
CA PHE A 423 16.19 1.17 -9.54
C PHE A 423 17.07 0.17 -8.81
N ILE A 424 17.48 0.52 -7.60
CA ILE A 424 18.21 -0.37 -6.68
C ILE A 424 17.56 -0.23 -5.31
N GLY A 425 17.05 -1.34 -4.78
CA GLY A 425 16.40 -1.38 -3.48
C GLY A 425 17.11 -2.30 -2.51
N PHE A 426 17.17 -1.92 -1.23
CA PHE A 426 17.76 -2.75 -0.17
C PHE A 426 16.83 -2.79 1.03
N ARG A 427 16.68 -3.95 1.64
CA ARG A 427 16.02 -4.16 2.93
C ARG A 427 16.71 -5.29 3.71
N LEU A 428 16.44 -5.41 4.99
CA LEU A 428 16.85 -6.62 5.71
C LEU A 428 16.08 -7.84 5.20
N GLY A 429 16.73 -8.99 5.18
CA GLY A 429 16.11 -10.25 4.74
C GLY A 429 14.93 -10.68 5.61
N ASP A 430 14.99 -10.40 6.92
CA ASP A 430 13.91 -10.65 7.88
C ASP A 430 13.25 -9.33 8.33
N SER A 431 11.95 -9.23 8.18
CA SER A 431 11.14 -8.04 8.52
C SER A 431 11.04 -7.76 10.03
N ASN A 432 11.54 -8.64 10.89
CA ASN A 432 11.51 -8.49 12.36
C ASN A 432 12.83 -8.01 12.96
N VAL A 433 13.91 -8.13 12.21
CA VAL A 433 15.25 -7.78 12.69
C VAL A 433 15.39 -6.26 12.80
N THR A 434 15.89 -5.82 13.97
CA THR A 434 16.07 -4.40 14.29
C THR A 434 17.55 -3.99 14.37
N THR A 435 18.46 -4.87 13.96
CA THR A 435 19.90 -4.62 13.98
C THR A 435 20.27 -3.55 12.96
N ASP A 436 20.96 -2.50 13.40
CA ASP A 436 21.59 -1.55 12.50
C ASP A 436 22.60 -2.27 11.60
N THR A 437 22.49 -2.07 10.31
CA THR A 437 23.28 -2.80 9.34
C THR A 437 23.94 -1.84 8.36
N THR A 438 25.26 -1.90 8.28
CA THR A 438 26.04 -1.14 7.30
C THR A 438 26.63 -2.07 6.25
N PHE A 439 26.74 -1.58 5.04
CA PHE A 439 27.27 -2.35 3.92
C PHE A 439 27.73 -1.43 2.77
N THR A 440 28.36 -2.03 1.78
CA THR A 440 28.64 -1.41 0.49
C THR A 440 28.07 -2.29 -0.60
N THR A 441 28.01 -1.79 -1.83
CA THR A 441 27.55 -2.59 -2.96
C THR A 441 28.31 -2.23 -4.22
N PRO A 442 28.66 -3.20 -5.08
CA PRO A 442 29.20 -2.89 -6.40
C PRO A 442 28.04 -2.50 -7.35
N LEU A 443 28.19 -1.41 -8.06
CA LEU A 443 27.31 -1.06 -9.19
C LEU A 443 28.09 -1.02 -10.48
N ASP A 444 27.57 -1.65 -11.51
CA ASP A 444 28.02 -1.53 -12.88
C ASP A 444 27.54 -0.18 -13.45
N LEU A 445 28.39 0.80 -13.55
CA LEU A 445 28.07 2.16 -13.97
C LEU A 445 28.45 2.38 -15.44
N ASP A 446 27.66 3.16 -16.15
CA ASP A 446 27.91 3.55 -17.52
C ASP A 446 28.93 4.71 -17.57
N SER A 447 30.23 4.38 -17.55
CA SER A 447 31.34 5.36 -17.56
C SER A 447 32.50 4.92 -18.40
N ASP A 448 33.15 5.85 -19.03
CA ASP A 448 34.39 5.68 -19.78
C ASP A 448 35.65 5.80 -18.89
N GLY A 449 36.12 4.66 -18.45
CA GLY A 449 37.50 4.42 -18.01
C GLY A 449 37.90 4.90 -16.61
N SER A 450 37.83 4.03 -15.56
CA SER A 450 38.67 4.12 -14.36
C SER A 450 39.10 2.73 -13.85
N ALA A 451 40.21 2.72 -13.11
CA ALA A 451 41.01 1.51 -12.81
C ALA A 451 40.46 0.50 -11.80
N ASN A 452 39.27 0.65 -11.27
CA ASN A 452 38.70 -0.26 -10.26
C ASN A 452 37.40 -0.94 -10.72
N ARG A 453 37.42 -1.56 -11.89
CA ARG A 453 36.32 -2.36 -12.44
C ARG A 453 36.20 -3.71 -11.73
N GLN A 454 35.01 -4.12 -11.38
CA GLN A 454 34.73 -5.52 -11.01
C GLN A 454 33.65 -6.09 -11.95
N HIS A 455 33.96 -7.22 -12.57
CA HIS A 455 33.04 -7.99 -13.41
C HIS A 455 32.75 -9.34 -12.75
N VAL A 456 31.47 -9.68 -12.59
CA VAL A 456 31.07 -10.98 -12.04
C VAL A 456 30.81 -11.95 -13.18
N VAL A 457 31.50 -13.07 -13.16
CA VAL A 457 31.36 -14.22 -14.06
C VAL A 457 30.64 -15.28 -13.28
N ASP A 458 29.37 -15.57 -13.63
CA ASP A 458 28.53 -16.57 -12.98
C ASP A 458 29.04 -17.98 -13.26
N ASP A 459 28.73 -18.96 -12.40
CA ASP A 459 29.17 -20.35 -12.58
C ASP A 459 28.71 -20.98 -13.91
N ARG A 460 27.70 -20.42 -14.54
CA ARG A 460 27.16 -20.86 -15.85
C ARG A 460 27.75 -20.14 -17.05
N ASP A 461 28.62 -19.17 -16.80
CA ASP A 461 29.19 -18.37 -17.89
C ASP A 461 30.04 -19.26 -18.81
N PRO A 462 29.78 -19.27 -20.14
CA PRO A 462 30.54 -20.09 -21.08
C PRO A 462 32.04 -19.74 -21.15
N ALA A 463 32.47 -18.60 -20.59
CA ALA A 463 33.87 -18.27 -20.43
C ALA A 463 34.61 -19.15 -19.42
N ILE A 464 33.90 -19.82 -18.53
CA ILE A 464 34.48 -20.79 -17.58
C ILE A 464 34.57 -22.15 -18.25
N SER A 465 35.78 -22.64 -18.42
CA SER A 465 36.03 -23.98 -18.92
C SER A 465 36.12 -24.99 -17.77
N TYR A 466 35.21 -25.95 -17.73
CA TYR A 466 35.16 -27.02 -16.74
C TYR A 466 35.77 -28.31 -17.34
N GLN A 467 36.73 -28.92 -16.63
CA GLN A 467 37.29 -30.22 -16.95
C GLN A 467 37.07 -31.20 -15.81
N GLY A 468 36.52 -32.37 -16.11
CA GLY A 468 36.18 -33.41 -15.15
C GLY A 468 34.69 -33.55 -14.91
N SER A 469 34.31 -33.92 -13.69
CA SER A 469 32.92 -34.32 -13.32
C SER A 469 32.20 -33.19 -12.58
N TRP A 470 32.12 -32.04 -13.18
CA TRP A 470 31.38 -30.89 -12.64
C TRP A 470 29.88 -31.01 -12.90
N VAL A 471 29.04 -30.69 -11.92
CA VAL A 471 27.58 -30.78 -11.98
C VAL A 471 26.99 -29.52 -11.43
N GLN A 472 26.10 -28.88 -12.19
CA GLN A 472 25.34 -27.72 -11.73
C GLN A 472 24.26 -28.15 -10.73
N ARG A 473 24.09 -27.38 -9.64
CA ARG A 473 23.07 -27.57 -8.60
C ARG A 473 22.34 -26.26 -8.37
N SER A 474 21.05 -26.36 -8.09
CA SER A 474 20.26 -25.21 -7.63
C SER A 474 20.63 -24.85 -6.18
N ASP A 475 20.97 -23.59 -5.94
CA ASP A 475 21.15 -23.01 -4.61
C ASP A 475 20.51 -21.62 -4.61
N PRO A 476 19.34 -21.44 -3.97
CA PRO A 476 18.61 -20.16 -3.98
C PRO A 476 19.38 -18.95 -3.46
N GLY A 477 20.43 -19.19 -2.66
CA GLY A 477 21.28 -18.16 -2.07
C GLY A 477 22.53 -17.83 -2.88
N ALA A 478 22.78 -18.54 -3.98
CA ALA A 478 23.92 -18.34 -4.86
C ALA A 478 23.66 -17.31 -5.97
N SER A 479 24.73 -16.79 -6.57
CA SER A 479 24.67 -15.99 -7.79
C SER A 479 23.88 -16.76 -8.86
N GLY A 480 22.99 -16.11 -9.58
CA GLY A 480 22.16 -16.78 -10.59
C GLY A 480 21.33 -17.96 -10.06
N LYS A 481 21.25 -18.20 -8.72
CA LYS A 481 20.54 -19.31 -8.04
C LYS A 481 21.12 -20.69 -8.36
N THR A 482 22.37 -20.77 -8.76
CA THR A 482 23.07 -22.03 -9.05
C THR A 482 24.50 -22.02 -8.52
N VAL A 483 25.04 -23.21 -8.27
CA VAL A 483 26.45 -23.47 -8.02
C VAL A 483 26.90 -24.66 -8.83
N THR A 484 28.09 -24.60 -9.40
CA THR A 484 28.67 -25.73 -10.11
C THR A 484 29.67 -26.45 -9.21
N VAL A 485 29.44 -27.75 -8.94
CA VAL A 485 30.18 -28.52 -7.93
C VAL A 485 30.93 -29.71 -8.55
N SER A 486 32.07 -30.06 -7.93
CA SER A 486 32.78 -31.35 -8.16
C SER A 486 33.17 -31.95 -6.83
N SER A 487 33.13 -33.31 -6.74
CA SER A 487 33.63 -34.11 -5.62
C SER A 487 34.90 -34.90 -5.98
N ARG A 488 35.37 -34.80 -7.22
CA ARG A 488 36.45 -35.64 -7.73
C ARG A 488 37.80 -34.91 -7.72
N LYS A 489 38.79 -35.51 -7.12
CA LYS A 489 40.17 -35.01 -7.10
C LYS A 489 40.69 -34.75 -8.53
N GLY A 490 41.27 -33.58 -8.72
CA GLY A 490 41.90 -33.16 -9.98
C GLY A 490 40.96 -32.51 -10.98
N ASP A 491 39.64 -32.42 -10.72
CA ASP A 491 38.74 -31.68 -11.55
C ASP A 491 39.08 -30.18 -11.49
N THR A 492 39.00 -29.47 -12.64
CA THR A 492 39.41 -28.08 -12.73
C THR A 492 38.32 -27.21 -13.37
N ALA A 493 38.26 -25.96 -12.93
CA ALA A 493 37.58 -24.87 -13.60
C ALA A 493 38.58 -23.77 -13.93
N THR A 494 38.56 -23.26 -15.15
CA THR A 494 39.51 -22.24 -15.62
C THR A 494 38.79 -21.06 -16.25
N LEU A 495 39.25 -19.85 -15.93
CA LEU A 495 38.79 -18.63 -16.54
C LEU A 495 40.01 -17.81 -17.02
N ALA A 496 40.01 -17.44 -18.33
CA ALA A 496 40.88 -16.40 -18.81
C ALA A 496 40.20 -15.04 -18.63
N PHE A 497 40.89 -14.07 -18.02
CA PHE A 497 40.35 -12.73 -17.75
C PHE A 497 41.39 -11.64 -18.03
N ASN A 498 40.91 -10.42 -18.27
CA ASN A 498 41.74 -9.23 -18.35
C ASN A 498 41.49 -8.38 -17.10
N GLY A 499 42.51 -8.12 -16.28
CA GLY A 499 42.28 -7.39 -15.05
C GLY A 499 43.51 -7.21 -14.17
N THR A 500 43.31 -6.60 -13.01
CA THR A 500 44.31 -6.38 -11.97
C THR A 500 44.03 -7.17 -10.71
N GLY A 501 42.96 -8.01 -10.72
CA GLY A 501 42.60 -8.90 -9.60
C GLY A 501 41.42 -9.80 -9.94
N ILE A 502 41.23 -10.84 -9.13
CA ILE A 502 40.08 -11.73 -9.21
C ILE A 502 39.75 -12.34 -7.84
N SER A 503 38.47 -12.33 -7.46
CA SER A 503 37.97 -13.03 -6.25
C SER A 503 37.23 -14.30 -6.66
N VAL A 504 37.43 -15.38 -5.91
CA VAL A 504 36.75 -16.68 -6.11
C VAL A 504 35.66 -16.83 -5.06
N ILE A 505 34.42 -16.93 -5.51
CA ILE A 505 33.22 -17.08 -4.67
C ILE A 505 32.72 -18.50 -4.78
N SER A 506 32.47 -19.13 -3.63
CA SER A 506 32.01 -20.50 -3.48
C SER A 506 30.73 -20.56 -2.69
N GLY A 507 29.86 -21.52 -2.99
CA GLY A 507 28.86 -21.98 -2.05
C GLY A 507 29.53 -22.57 -0.80
N THR A 508 28.78 -22.74 0.28
CA THR A 508 29.28 -23.32 1.53
C THR A 508 28.52 -24.59 1.92
N GLY A 509 29.13 -25.46 2.74
CA GLY A 509 28.47 -26.65 3.25
C GLY A 509 29.41 -27.50 4.16
N THR A 510 28.81 -28.35 4.97
CA THR A 510 29.53 -29.28 5.85
C THR A 510 30.27 -30.38 5.08
N ASP A 511 29.90 -30.62 3.83
CA ASP A 511 30.48 -31.57 2.91
C ASP A 511 31.56 -31.01 1.99
N HIS A 512 31.92 -29.71 2.16
CA HIS A 512 32.92 -29.06 1.33
C HIS A 512 34.33 -29.42 1.78
N GLY A 513 35.21 -29.58 0.77
CA GLY A 513 36.61 -29.91 0.95
C GLY A 513 37.58 -28.79 0.56
N MET A 514 38.83 -29.15 0.37
CA MET A 514 39.91 -28.21 0.02
C MET A 514 40.00 -27.99 -1.49
N VAL A 515 40.16 -26.75 -1.88
CA VAL A 515 40.37 -26.30 -3.26
C VAL A 515 41.72 -25.59 -3.37
N SER A 516 42.41 -25.80 -4.48
CA SER A 516 43.60 -25.04 -4.87
C SER A 516 43.21 -23.97 -5.90
N LEU A 517 43.60 -22.73 -5.62
CA LEU A 517 43.36 -21.56 -6.47
C LEU A 517 44.70 -21.00 -6.96
N ARG A 518 44.83 -20.74 -8.25
CA ARG A 518 46.06 -20.24 -8.84
C ARG A 518 45.75 -19.29 -10.00
N VAL A 519 46.46 -18.17 -10.05
CA VAL A 519 46.49 -17.28 -11.21
C VAL A 519 47.80 -17.48 -11.94
N ASP A 520 47.75 -17.63 -13.25
CA ASP A 520 48.86 -17.88 -14.19
C ASP A 520 49.76 -19.10 -13.74
N GLY A 521 50.99 -18.89 -13.49
CA GLY A 521 51.91 -19.92 -13.02
C GLY A 521 52.34 -19.77 -11.55
N ASP A 522 51.70 -18.87 -10.81
CA ASP A 522 52.10 -18.54 -9.44
C ASP A 522 51.86 -19.68 -8.44
N ALA A 523 52.38 -19.56 -7.22
CA ALA A 523 52.16 -20.52 -6.17
C ALA A 523 50.66 -20.61 -5.82
N PRO A 524 50.10 -21.85 -5.73
CA PRO A 524 48.69 -22.03 -5.45
C PRO A 524 48.34 -21.66 -4.00
N VAL A 525 47.13 -21.12 -3.82
CA VAL A 525 46.53 -20.84 -2.52
C VAL A 525 45.50 -21.94 -2.25
N GLU A 526 45.58 -22.60 -1.08
CA GLU A 526 44.56 -23.57 -0.65
C GLU A 526 43.47 -22.85 0.16
N ALA A 527 42.20 -23.13 -0.14
CA ALA A 527 41.02 -22.56 0.49
C ALA A 527 39.89 -23.59 0.64
N THR A 528 38.81 -23.25 1.33
CA THR A 528 37.65 -24.13 1.48
C THR A 528 36.35 -23.36 1.70
N GLY A 529 35.27 -23.91 1.14
CA GLY A 529 33.89 -23.51 1.43
C GLY A 529 33.28 -24.26 2.61
N HIS A 530 34.06 -25.07 3.35
CA HIS A 530 33.57 -25.82 4.50
C HIS A 530 33.06 -24.91 5.61
N VAL A 531 31.96 -25.31 6.24
CA VAL A 531 31.36 -24.75 7.46
C VAL A 531 31.02 -25.91 8.43
N ASP A 532 31.11 -25.65 9.73
CA ASP A 532 30.88 -26.69 10.76
C ASP A 532 29.42 -27.09 10.93
N SER A 533 28.48 -26.28 10.42
CA SER A 533 27.05 -26.53 10.51
C SER A 533 26.33 -25.96 9.28
N ASP A 534 25.34 -26.71 8.79
CA ASP A 534 24.43 -26.24 7.72
C ASP A 534 23.30 -25.34 8.26
N GLN A 535 23.17 -25.23 9.58
CA GLN A 535 22.24 -24.29 10.20
C GLN A 535 22.84 -22.87 10.19
N ASN A 536 22.16 -21.94 9.54
CA ASN A 536 22.60 -20.54 9.36
C ASN A 536 23.93 -20.41 8.58
N ARG A 537 24.23 -21.34 7.67
CA ARG A 537 25.40 -21.23 6.80
C ARG A 537 25.27 -20.01 5.87
N PRO A 538 26.34 -19.25 5.60
CA PRO A 538 26.32 -18.26 4.53
C PRO A 538 26.14 -18.99 3.18
N ALA A 539 25.25 -18.50 2.33
CA ALA A 539 25.04 -19.07 1.01
C ALA A 539 26.28 -18.97 0.14
N GLN A 540 27.06 -17.90 0.33
CA GLN A 540 28.26 -17.58 -0.43
C GLN A 540 29.42 -17.26 0.50
N LYS A 541 30.65 -17.57 0.06
CA LYS A 541 31.91 -17.24 0.74
C LYS A 541 32.98 -16.89 -0.29
N VAL A 542 33.65 -15.75 -0.14
CA VAL A 542 34.88 -15.46 -0.88
C VAL A 542 35.99 -16.35 -0.33
N LEU A 543 36.47 -17.27 -1.14
CA LEU A 543 37.53 -18.20 -0.79
C LEU A 543 38.88 -17.54 -0.75
N HIS A 544 39.17 -16.73 -1.75
CA HIS A 544 40.39 -15.94 -1.88
C HIS A 544 40.20 -14.79 -2.86
N GLU A 545 40.99 -13.75 -2.66
CA GLU A 545 41.07 -12.60 -3.52
C GLU A 545 42.52 -12.37 -3.98
N PHE A 546 42.75 -12.48 -5.28
CA PHE A 546 44.03 -12.11 -5.91
C PHE A 546 43.99 -10.63 -6.29
N THR A 547 44.86 -9.83 -5.73
CA THR A 547 44.94 -8.37 -5.96
C THR A 547 46.32 -7.97 -6.41
N GLY A 548 46.43 -6.80 -7.07
CA GLY A 548 47.74 -6.27 -7.45
C GLY A 548 48.41 -7.01 -8.64
N LEU A 549 47.60 -7.74 -9.43
CA LEU A 549 48.07 -8.31 -10.69
C LEU A 549 48.48 -7.20 -11.66
N SER A 550 49.41 -7.47 -12.57
CA SER A 550 49.72 -6.54 -13.66
C SER A 550 48.49 -6.36 -14.54
N GLY A 551 48.24 -5.14 -15.06
CA GLY A 551 47.18 -4.93 -16.04
C GLY A 551 47.40 -5.80 -17.28
N GLY A 552 46.40 -6.67 -17.60
CA GLY A 552 46.52 -7.55 -18.80
C GLY A 552 45.75 -8.87 -18.63
N ARG A 553 46.08 -9.81 -19.53
CA ARG A 553 45.42 -11.12 -19.57
C ARG A 553 46.03 -12.07 -18.57
N HIS A 554 45.19 -12.66 -17.75
CA HIS A 554 45.52 -13.66 -16.76
C HIS A 554 44.66 -14.93 -16.91
N THR A 555 45.06 -16.01 -16.24
CA THR A 555 44.26 -17.26 -16.19
C THR A 555 44.13 -17.73 -14.77
N LEU A 556 42.88 -17.73 -14.23
CA LEU A 556 42.59 -18.40 -12.95
C LEU A 556 42.38 -19.90 -13.22
N THR A 557 42.96 -20.72 -12.35
CA THR A 557 42.69 -22.16 -12.27
C THR A 557 42.22 -22.53 -10.86
N VAL A 558 41.06 -23.14 -10.79
CA VAL A 558 40.41 -23.68 -9.57
C VAL A 558 40.52 -25.18 -9.66
N THR A 559 41.16 -25.87 -8.70
CA THR A 559 41.36 -27.32 -8.74
C THR A 559 40.84 -27.99 -7.47
N ASN A 560 39.99 -29.00 -7.63
CA ASN A 560 39.53 -29.83 -6.49
C ASN A 560 40.68 -30.70 -5.99
N LEU A 561 41.10 -30.53 -4.74
CA LEU A 561 42.21 -31.31 -4.13
C LEU A 561 41.78 -32.71 -3.71
N GLY A 562 40.46 -32.99 -3.64
CA GLY A 562 39.97 -34.26 -3.11
C GLY A 562 40.32 -34.52 -1.65
N LYS A 563 40.60 -33.44 -0.89
CA LYS A 563 40.98 -33.50 0.54
C LYS A 563 39.82 -32.92 1.37
N PRO A 564 39.44 -33.57 2.48
CA PRO A 564 38.54 -32.91 3.45
C PRO A 564 39.20 -31.63 4.03
N ALA A 565 38.35 -30.66 4.38
CA ALA A 565 38.78 -29.52 5.20
C ALA A 565 39.06 -29.96 6.65
N GLN A 566 39.78 -29.15 7.43
CA GLN A 566 39.97 -29.42 8.84
C GLN A 566 38.62 -29.46 9.56
N GLY A 567 38.32 -30.52 10.28
CA GLY A 567 37.03 -30.75 10.94
C GLY A 567 35.96 -31.36 10.03
N GLY A 568 36.13 -31.31 8.72
CA GLY A 568 35.16 -31.83 7.71
C GLY A 568 35.47 -33.28 7.28
N LYS A 569 34.51 -33.90 6.61
CA LYS A 569 34.64 -35.23 5.98
C LYS A 569 34.41 -35.22 4.49
N GLY A 570 33.88 -34.14 3.93
CA GLY A 570 33.51 -34.01 2.52
C GLY A 570 34.66 -33.51 1.65
N THR A 571 34.55 -33.70 0.35
CA THR A 571 35.52 -33.30 -0.68
C THR A 571 34.90 -32.47 -1.78
N ILE A 572 33.66 -31.99 -1.58
CA ILE A 572 32.96 -31.15 -2.56
C ILE A 572 33.66 -29.81 -2.65
N VAL A 573 33.92 -29.38 -3.87
CA VAL A 573 34.32 -28.02 -4.21
C VAL A 573 33.20 -27.42 -5.02
N SER A 574 32.73 -26.24 -4.66
CA SER A 574 31.74 -25.50 -5.44
C SER A 574 32.32 -24.20 -5.95
N LEU A 575 31.91 -23.84 -7.16
CA LEU A 575 32.10 -22.51 -7.75
C LEU A 575 30.72 -21.87 -7.92
N ASP A 576 30.57 -20.68 -7.41
CA ASP A 576 29.35 -19.89 -7.50
C ASP A 576 29.56 -18.74 -8.51
N ALA A 577 30.60 -17.94 -8.28
CA ALA A 577 30.94 -16.85 -9.19
C ALA A 577 32.42 -16.49 -9.07
N LEU A 578 32.91 -15.78 -10.08
CA LEU A 578 34.23 -15.17 -10.12
C LEU A 578 34.06 -13.65 -10.29
N ARG A 579 34.70 -12.87 -9.42
CA ARG A 579 34.66 -11.41 -9.51
C ARG A 579 36.00 -10.89 -10.00
N VAL A 580 36.06 -10.43 -11.25
CA VAL A 580 37.26 -9.89 -11.89
C VAL A 580 37.34 -8.40 -11.62
N THR A 581 38.51 -7.91 -11.17
CA THR A 581 38.85 -6.49 -11.05
C THR A 581 39.65 -6.07 -12.28
N GLY A 582 39.08 -5.26 -13.18
CA GLY A 582 39.73 -4.81 -14.45
C GLY A 582 38.82 -4.96 -15.67
N ASP A 583 39.40 -5.10 -16.86
CA ASP A 583 38.75 -4.82 -18.19
C ASP A 583 37.85 -5.92 -18.77
N SER A 584 37.41 -6.90 -18.07
CA SER A 584 36.49 -7.99 -18.50
C SER A 584 37.10 -9.39 -18.67
N ALA A 585 36.22 -10.42 -18.59
CA ALA A 585 36.56 -11.75 -19.06
C ALA A 585 36.81 -11.69 -20.60
N ALA A 586 37.91 -12.25 -21.07
CA ALA A 586 38.08 -12.46 -22.51
C ALA A 586 37.18 -13.62 -22.91
N ASP A 587 36.21 -13.39 -23.81
CA ASP A 587 35.45 -14.48 -24.41
C ASP A 587 36.37 -15.48 -25.11
N ALA A 588 35.98 -16.75 -25.08
CA ALA A 588 36.77 -17.87 -25.61
C ALA A 588 37.01 -17.76 -27.14
N HIS A 589 36.47 -16.76 -27.82
CA HIS A 589 36.54 -16.54 -29.26
C HIS A 589 37.31 -15.30 -29.70
N GLY A 590 37.88 -14.52 -28.76
CA GLY A 590 38.73 -13.37 -29.08
C GLY A 590 38.00 -12.19 -29.69
N GLU A 591 36.68 -12.16 -29.71
CA GLU A 591 35.90 -11.01 -30.12
C GLU A 591 35.81 -9.98 -28.98
N LYS A 592 36.07 -8.72 -29.32
CA LYS A 592 35.96 -7.59 -28.42
C LYS A 592 34.46 -7.42 -28.06
N PRO A 593 34.03 -7.39 -26.78
CA PRO A 593 32.64 -7.15 -26.45
C PRO A 593 32.12 -5.91 -27.16
N SER A 594 30.95 -6.02 -27.78
CA SER A 594 30.33 -4.94 -28.57
C SER A 594 29.77 -3.80 -27.72
N ASN A 595 29.98 -3.80 -26.41
CA ASN A 595 29.54 -2.76 -25.49
C ASN A 595 30.75 -2.18 -24.72
N PRO A 596 31.33 -1.06 -25.18
CA PRO A 596 32.40 -0.42 -24.42
C PRO A 596 31.82 0.29 -23.21
N ALA A 597 32.31 -0.02 -22.04
CA ALA A 597 32.32 0.88 -20.90
C ALA A 597 31.17 0.81 -19.87
N ARG A 598 30.82 -0.39 -19.36
CA ARG A 598 30.28 -0.46 -18.01
C ARG A 598 31.41 -0.74 -17.02
N GLN A 599 31.42 0.00 -15.90
CA GLN A 599 32.45 -0.11 -14.87
C GLN A 599 31.83 -0.45 -13.54
N TRP A 600 32.29 -1.50 -12.87
CA TRP A 600 31.93 -1.79 -11.51
C TRP A 600 32.60 -0.78 -10.56
N ALA A 601 31.80 -0.03 -9.84
CA ALA A 601 32.27 0.87 -8.81
C ALA A 601 31.70 0.45 -7.46
N ARG A 602 32.53 0.52 -6.41
CA ARG A 602 32.04 0.44 -5.05
C ARG A 602 31.09 1.60 -4.78
N VAL A 603 29.95 1.35 -4.17
CA VAL A 603 29.01 2.38 -3.74
C VAL A 603 28.77 2.27 -2.22
N PRO A 604 28.97 3.36 -1.47
CA PRO A 604 29.53 4.65 -1.87
C PRO A 604 31.00 4.55 -2.31
N GLN A 605 31.43 5.37 -3.28
CA GLN A 605 32.84 5.45 -3.69
C GLN A 605 33.74 6.04 -2.62
N ASP A 606 33.19 6.88 -1.74
CA ASP A 606 33.92 7.36 -0.56
C ASP A 606 34.15 6.21 0.40
N THR A 607 35.40 5.78 0.54
CA THR A 607 35.79 4.65 1.40
C THR A 607 35.57 4.92 2.89
N SER A 608 35.35 6.16 3.29
CA SER A 608 35.01 6.53 4.68
C SER A 608 33.52 6.38 5.01
N THR A 609 32.67 6.08 4.02
CA THR A 609 31.24 5.95 4.18
C THR A 609 30.72 4.57 3.73
N THR A 610 29.54 4.22 4.23
CA THR A 610 28.82 2.98 3.91
C THR A 610 27.34 3.31 3.69
N LEU A 611 26.61 2.41 3.03
CA LEU A 611 25.16 2.39 3.07
C LEU A 611 24.71 1.91 4.46
N HIS A 612 23.58 2.41 4.95
CA HIS A 612 23.10 2.11 6.29
C HIS A 612 21.59 1.83 6.29
N LEU A 613 21.20 0.67 6.81
CA LEU A 613 19.84 0.32 7.18
C LEU A 613 19.68 0.49 8.70
N HIS A 614 18.93 1.49 9.12
CA HIS A 614 18.65 1.75 10.53
C HIS A 614 17.54 0.81 11.03
N GLY A 615 17.95 -0.27 11.70
CA GLY A 615 17.01 -1.30 12.14
C GLY A 615 16.21 -1.88 10.97
N ARG A 616 14.89 -1.82 11.08
CA ARG A 616 13.93 -2.34 10.08
C ARG A 616 13.71 -1.42 8.87
N ASP A 617 14.66 -0.56 8.56
CA ASP A 617 14.56 0.37 7.42
C ASP A 617 14.75 -0.32 6.05
N ALA A 618 14.55 0.43 4.99
CA ALA A 618 14.85 0.05 3.62
C ALA A 618 15.33 1.27 2.83
N LEU A 619 16.18 1.04 1.83
CA LEU A 619 16.74 2.06 0.98
C LEU A 619 16.20 1.93 -0.45
N MET A 620 15.89 3.08 -1.06
CA MET A 620 15.56 3.22 -2.48
C MET A 620 16.59 4.13 -3.12
N MET A 621 17.32 3.58 -4.06
CA MET A 621 18.36 4.27 -4.81
C MET A 621 18.04 4.26 -6.31
N ALA A 622 18.63 5.20 -7.03
CA ALA A 622 18.56 5.25 -8.48
C ALA A 622 19.95 5.41 -9.09
N ALA A 623 20.16 4.80 -10.25
CA ALA A 623 21.39 4.91 -11.02
C ALA A 623 21.12 5.11 -12.52
N ASP A 624 22.08 5.68 -13.23
CA ASP A 624 22.07 5.95 -14.69
C ASP A 624 20.83 6.74 -15.17
N PHE A 625 20.35 7.68 -14.41
CA PHE A 625 19.12 8.41 -14.70
C PHE A 625 19.36 9.91 -14.95
N PRO A 626 18.48 10.59 -15.69
CA PRO A 626 18.57 12.02 -15.91
C PRO A 626 17.88 12.83 -14.81
N ILE A 627 18.45 13.98 -14.47
CA ILE A 627 17.75 15.09 -13.79
C ILE A 627 17.90 16.32 -14.68
N GLY A 628 16.84 16.77 -15.32
CA GLY A 628 16.94 17.79 -16.37
C GLY A 628 17.92 17.36 -17.47
N ASN A 629 18.92 18.19 -17.76
CA ASN A 629 19.97 17.91 -18.75
C ASN A 629 21.20 17.16 -18.16
N HIS A 630 21.16 16.80 -16.88
CA HIS A 630 22.30 16.18 -16.18
C HIS A 630 22.11 14.68 -16.05
N LYS A 631 23.17 13.89 -16.28
CA LYS A 631 23.19 12.46 -16.03
C LYS A 631 23.71 12.17 -14.63
N VAL A 632 22.89 11.51 -13.81
CA VAL A 632 23.30 10.97 -12.51
C VAL A 632 23.70 9.52 -12.70
N LEU A 633 24.94 9.20 -12.36
CA LEU A 633 25.43 7.81 -12.38
C LEU A 633 24.81 7.02 -11.23
N TYR A 634 24.75 7.60 -10.06
CA TYR A 634 23.97 7.09 -8.91
C TYR A 634 23.83 8.16 -7.83
N THR A 635 22.85 7.92 -6.96
CA THR A 635 22.73 8.63 -5.70
C THR A 635 22.41 7.63 -4.60
N THR A 636 23.08 7.77 -3.43
CA THR A 636 22.75 6.98 -2.22
C THR A 636 21.60 7.58 -1.44
N SER A 637 21.16 8.77 -1.80
CA SER A 637 19.98 9.44 -1.27
C SER A 637 18.77 9.16 -2.14
N GLN A 638 17.59 9.21 -1.57
CA GLN A 638 16.34 8.95 -2.25
C GLN A 638 15.88 10.21 -3.01
N PRO A 639 15.74 10.19 -4.37
CA PRO A 639 15.03 11.24 -5.12
C PRO A 639 13.58 11.40 -4.62
N PHE A 640 13.07 12.64 -4.59
CA PHE A 640 11.81 12.93 -3.93
C PHE A 640 11.00 14.02 -4.63
N GLY A 641 9.97 13.62 -5.37
CA GLY A 641 9.13 14.47 -6.20
C GLY A 641 9.71 14.67 -7.60
N ALA A 642 8.91 15.18 -8.53
CA ALA A 642 9.38 15.48 -9.88
C ALA A 642 10.34 16.68 -9.88
N PRO A 643 11.42 16.70 -10.69
CA PRO A 643 12.29 17.86 -10.79
C PRO A 643 11.53 19.13 -11.19
N VAL A 644 11.82 20.25 -10.56
CA VAL A 644 11.17 21.55 -10.83
C VAL A 644 12.17 22.52 -11.47
N VAL A 645 11.86 23.04 -12.65
CA VAL A 645 12.64 24.09 -13.28
C VAL A 645 12.26 25.44 -12.65
N THR A 646 13.19 26.09 -11.98
CA THR A 646 12.95 27.34 -11.24
C THR A 646 13.77 28.49 -11.81
N SER A 647 13.24 29.72 -11.69
CA SER A 647 13.97 30.92 -12.12
C SER A 647 15.23 31.12 -11.28
N GLY A 648 16.37 31.28 -11.94
CA GLY A 648 17.66 31.57 -11.33
C GLY A 648 18.33 30.44 -10.55
N ARG A 649 17.69 29.26 -10.40
CA ARG A 649 18.27 28.05 -9.77
C ARG A 649 18.47 26.90 -10.72
N GLY A 650 17.88 26.98 -11.93
CA GLY A 650 17.86 25.86 -12.88
C GLY A 650 16.89 24.75 -12.44
N THR A 651 17.24 23.51 -12.68
CA THR A 651 16.45 22.34 -12.24
C THR A 651 16.73 22.03 -10.77
N VAL A 652 15.70 21.97 -9.96
CA VAL A 652 15.77 21.61 -8.52
C VAL A 652 15.24 20.18 -8.35
N GLU A 653 16.02 19.34 -7.68
CA GLU A 653 15.65 17.98 -7.30
C GLU A 653 15.91 17.76 -5.81
N TYR A 654 14.97 17.16 -5.11
CA TYR A 654 15.13 16.83 -3.69
C TYR A 654 15.82 15.49 -3.49
N LEU A 655 16.74 15.45 -2.54
CA LEU A 655 17.42 14.25 -2.10
C LEU A 655 17.17 14.03 -0.60
N VAL A 656 16.52 12.91 -0.26
CA VAL A 656 16.11 12.59 1.12
C VAL A 656 16.99 11.49 1.70
N GLY A 657 17.35 11.63 2.98
CA GLY A 657 18.04 10.61 3.76
C GLY A 657 17.81 10.74 5.26
N HIS A 658 18.48 9.92 6.04
CA HIS A 658 18.41 10.00 7.49
C HIS A 658 19.14 11.24 8.01
N ARG A 659 18.58 11.88 9.04
CA ARG A 659 19.25 13.01 9.72
C ARG A 659 20.63 12.60 10.25
N GLY A 660 21.66 13.38 9.91
CA GLY A 660 23.04 13.09 10.23
C GLY A 660 23.68 12.01 9.34
N GLY A 661 22.91 11.34 8.49
CA GLY A 661 23.43 10.33 7.58
C GLY A 661 24.18 10.92 6.37
N PRO A 662 25.24 10.24 5.90
CA PRO A 662 25.98 10.67 4.70
C PRO A 662 25.15 10.42 3.44
N GLY A 663 25.33 11.30 2.47
CA GLY A 663 24.85 11.13 1.10
C GLY A 663 26.01 11.26 0.10
N GLU A 664 25.92 10.48 -0.97
CA GLU A 664 26.85 10.57 -2.10
C GLU A 664 26.06 10.56 -3.39
N THR A 665 26.36 11.54 -4.26
CA THR A 665 25.79 11.63 -5.62
C THR A 665 26.92 11.79 -6.62
N VAL A 666 26.92 10.98 -7.67
CA VAL A 666 27.93 11.06 -8.75
C VAL A 666 27.24 11.44 -10.05
N LEU A 667 27.72 12.52 -10.68
CA LEU A 667 27.22 12.98 -11.96
C LEU A 667 28.26 12.72 -13.05
N GLN A 668 27.76 12.45 -14.27
CA GLN A 668 28.58 12.26 -15.46
C GLN A 668 28.57 13.49 -16.36
N PHE A 669 29.72 13.98 -16.65
CA PHE A 669 29.97 15.03 -17.63
C PHE A 669 30.90 14.50 -18.74
N LYS A 670 31.19 15.35 -19.71
CA LYS A 670 32.12 15.00 -20.81
C LYS A 670 33.52 14.75 -20.22
N ALA A 671 34.12 13.62 -20.53
CA ALA A 671 35.52 13.33 -20.20
C ALA A 671 36.47 14.38 -20.78
N GLY A 672 37.51 14.77 -20.03
CA GLY A 672 38.45 15.82 -20.41
C GLY A 672 37.93 17.26 -20.26
N SER A 673 36.68 17.47 -19.78
CA SER A 673 36.19 18.83 -19.51
C SER A 673 36.85 19.42 -18.27
N SER A 674 36.76 20.76 -18.12
CA SER A 674 37.17 21.44 -16.90
C SER A 674 36.22 21.14 -15.74
N ALA A 675 36.71 21.30 -14.50
CA ALA A 675 35.87 21.11 -13.30
C ALA A 675 34.67 22.08 -13.32
N HIS A 676 33.50 21.55 -12.97
CA HIS A 676 32.27 22.32 -12.86
C HIS A 676 32.21 23.11 -11.56
N THR A 677 31.67 24.33 -11.62
CA THR A 677 31.44 25.14 -10.43
C THR A 677 30.39 24.47 -9.54
N VAL A 678 30.76 24.19 -8.29
CA VAL A 678 29.84 23.67 -7.28
C VAL A 678 29.76 24.68 -6.14
N ARG A 679 28.53 25.06 -5.75
CA ARG A 679 28.25 25.96 -4.62
C ARG A 679 27.32 25.24 -3.65
N GLY A 680 27.66 25.27 -2.37
CA GLY A 680 26.88 24.70 -1.29
C GLY A 680 27.67 24.62 -0.01
N SER A 681 27.02 24.75 1.13
CA SER A 681 27.64 24.55 2.44
C SER A 681 27.67 23.06 2.81
N GLY A 682 28.80 22.60 3.37
CA GLY A 682 28.90 21.22 3.87
C GLY A 682 29.01 20.14 2.77
N VAL A 683 29.27 20.53 1.51
CA VAL A 683 29.52 19.59 0.44
C VAL A 683 31.04 19.46 0.17
N ARG A 684 31.52 18.23 0.08
CA ARG A 684 32.86 17.89 -0.39
C ARG A 684 32.75 17.38 -1.83
N THR A 685 33.52 17.97 -2.72
CA THR A 685 33.54 17.66 -4.16
C THR A 685 34.81 16.98 -4.56
N VAL A 686 34.69 16.01 -5.44
CA VAL A 686 35.83 15.35 -6.11
C VAL A 686 35.54 15.32 -7.60
N TRP A 687 36.42 15.99 -8.37
CA TRP A 687 36.34 16.00 -9.83
C TRP A 687 37.39 15.07 -10.44
N ASN A 688 36.95 14.15 -11.30
CA ASN A 688 37.83 13.31 -12.09
C ASN A 688 37.77 13.75 -13.58
N ALA A 689 38.75 14.51 -14.05
CA ALA A 689 38.77 15.01 -15.42
C ALA A 689 38.89 13.90 -16.47
N THR A 690 39.56 12.77 -16.13
CA THR A 690 39.76 11.65 -17.06
C THR A 690 38.43 10.98 -17.37
N THR A 691 37.58 10.80 -16.38
CA THR A 691 36.28 10.15 -16.56
C THR A 691 35.12 11.13 -16.74
N GLY A 692 35.32 12.41 -16.44
CA GLY A 692 34.25 13.41 -16.43
C GLY A 692 33.28 13.24 -15.25
N GLN A 693 33.71 12.62 -14.17
CA GLN A 693 32.84 12.35 -13.01
C GLN A 693 32.98 13.43 -11.94
N LEU A 694 31.85 13.95 -11.49
CA LEU A 694 31.76 14.83 -10.35
C LEU A 694 31.09 14.08 -9.20
N ARG A 695 31.86 13.81 -8.13
CA ARG A 695 31.34 13.19 -6.91
C ARG A 695 31.08 14.24 -5.84
N LEU A 696 29.90 14.21 -5.28
CA LEU A 696 29.43 15.09 -4.22
C LEU A 696 29.18 14.25 -2.98
N ASN A 697 29.82 14.61 -1.87
CA ASN A 697 29.60 14.01 -0.55
C ASN A 697 29.00 15.08 0.36
N TYR A 698 27.90 14.76 1.02
CA TYR A 698 27.15 15.69 1.87
C TYR A 698 26.50 14.94 3.04
N THR A 699 25.88 15.70 3.95
CA THR A 699 25.15 15.15 5.09
C THR A 699 23.73 15.69 5.11
N HIS A 700 22.76 14.81 5.38
CA HIS A 700 21.36 15.21 5.53
C HIS A 700 21.16 15.90 6.88
N THR A 701 20.72 17.14 6.85
CA THR A 701 20.51 17.95 8.05
C THR A 701 19.04 18.33 8.19
N GLY A 702 18.64 18.74 9.40
CA GLY A 702 17.27 19.22 9.67
C GLY A 702 16.93 20.55 8.97
N THR A 703 17.94 21.23 8.44
CA THR A 703 17.75 22.43 7.61
C THR A 703 18.06 22.07 6.16
N PRO A 704 17.15 22.35 5.21
CA PRO A 704 17.40 22.11 3.79
C PRO A 704 18.69 22.81 3.33
N SER A 705 19.52 22.14 2.56
CA SER A 705 20.74 22.68 1.98
C SER A 705 20.78 22.49 0.47
N ASP A 706 21.14 23.54 -0.26
CA ASP A 706 21.26 23.51 -1.71
C ASP A 706 22.69 23.25 -2.14
N ILE A 707 22.88 22.25 -3.02
CA ILE A 707 24.12 21.98 -3.73
C ILE A 707 23.89 22.35 -5.18
N ARG A 708 24.39 23.48 -5.62
CA ARG A 708 24.22 23.98 -6.98
C ARG A 708 25.43 23.63 -7.85
N ILE A 709 25.17 23.00 -8.97
CA ILE A 709 26.16 22.61 -9.97
C ILE A 709 25.91 23.41 -11.25
N GLY A 710 26.90 24.14 -11.71
CA GLY A 710 26.81 25.04 -12.87
C GLY A 710 26.13 26.39 -12.52
N GLU A 711 25.79 27.16 -13.54
CA GLU A 711 25.22 28.51 -13.44
C GLU A 711 24.10 28.72 -14.48
N GLY A 712 23.25 29.73 -14.25
CA GLY A 712 22.14 30.06 -15.14
C GLY A 712 20.98 29.07 -15.06
N ASP A 713 20.23 28.98 -16.13
CA ASP A 713 19.03 28.14 -16.23
C ASP A 713 19.35 26.65 -16.47
N ASP A 714 20.57 26.34 -16.95
CA ASP A 714 21.07 24.96 -17.09
C ASP A 714 21.67 24.40 -15.79
N ALA A 715 21.67 25.15 -14.70
CA ALA A 715 22.18 24.65 -13.43
C ALA A 715 21.31 23.51 -12.89
N LEU A 716 21.95 22.60 -12.15
CA LEU A 716 21.27 21.62 -11.31
C LEU A 716 21.42 22.05 -9.85
N THR A 717 20.32 22.10 -9.13
CA THR A 717 20.31 22.28 -7.69
C THR A 717 19.80 21.02 -7.02
N LEU A 718 20.67 20.32 -6.29
CA LEU A 718 20.28 19.20 -5.42
C LEU A 718 19.93 19.78 -4.06
N ARG A 719 18.66 19.71 -3.69
CA ARG A 719 18.15 20.18 -2.40
C ARG A 719 18.13 19.01 -1.42
N VAL A 720 19.12 18.99 -0.54
CA VAL A 720 19.31 17.92 0.44
C VAL A 720 18.49 18.20 1.67
N ILE A 721 17.63 17.26 2.05
CA ILE A 721 16.76 17.30 3.23
C ILE A 721 16.81 15.99 3.99
N ASP A 722 16.45 16.02 5.26
CA ASP A 722 16.22 14.77 6.01
C ASP A 722 14.77 14.28 5.91
N ARG A 723 14.51 13.04 6.33
CA ARG A 723 13.17 12.45 6.34
C ARG A 723 12.16 13.24 7.19
N GLN A 724 12.62 13.91 8.25
CA GLN A 724 11.72 14.74 9.07
C GLN A 724 11.27 16.00 8.29
N SER A 725 12.18 16.65 7.59
CA SER A 725 11.86 17.77 6.70
C SER A 725 10.97 17.33 5.52
N ALA A 726 11.19 16.11 4.99
CA ALA A 726 10.35 15.55 3.94
C ALA A 726 8.87 15.40 4.36
N ARG A 727 8.59 15.23 5.66
CA ARG A 727 7.20 15.18 6.17
C ARG A 727 6.42 16.46 5.91
N THR A 728 7.08 17.60 5.99
CA THR A 728 6.50 18.93 5.80
C THR A 728 6.84 19.56 4.44
N THR A 729 7.42 18.78 3.54
CA THR A 729 7.70 19.16 2.15
C THR A 729 6.66 18.49 1.23
N TRP A 730 5.98 19.31 0.42
CA TRP A 730 4.89 18.90 -0.46
C TRP A 730 5.15 19.37 -1.88
N GLN A 731 4.82 18.53 -2.86
CA GLN A 731 4.85 18.90 -4.26
C GLN A 731 3.44 18.87 -4.83
N LEU A 732 2.95 20.01 -5.24
CA LEU A 732 1.62 20.20 -5.78
C LEU A 732 1.69 20.44 -7.29
N GLU A 733 0.73 19.88 -8.00
CA GLU A 733 0.56 20.07 -9.43
C GLU A 733 -0.56 21.05 -9.72
N SER A 734 -0.35 21.88 -10.73
CA SER A 734 -1.37 22.75 -11.30
C SER A 734 -1.16 22.88 -12.81
N THR A 735 -2.13 23.45 -13.52
CA THR A 735 -2.00 23.66 -14.97
C THR A 735 -1.75 25.12 -15.28
N LEU A 736 -0.71 25.40 -16.07
CA LEU A 736 -0.38 26.72 -16.59
C LEU A 736 -0.20 26.65 -18.10
N ASN A 737 -1.01 27.43 -18.84
CA ASN A 737 -0.95 27.46 -20.30
C ASN A 737 -1.01 26.07 -20.97
N GLY A 738 -1.84 25.16 -20.42
CA GLY A 738 -2.03 23.80 -20.93
C GLY A 738 -0.91 22.81 -20.59
N ARG A 739 0.09 23.18 -19.80
CA ARG A 739 1.12 22.27 -19.26
C ARG A 739 1.01 22.10 -17.75
N THR A 740 1.34 20.94 -17.26
CA THR A 740 1.51 20.69 -15.83
C THR A 740 2.73 21.44 -15.31
N VAL A 741 2.55 22.16 -14.19
CA VAL A 741 3.64 22.81 -13.44
C VAL A 741 3.64 22.31 -12.01
N HIS A 742 4.82 22.20 -11.43
CA HIS A 742 5.03 21.78 -10.05
C HIS A 742 5.35 22.98 -9.16
N THR A 743 4.85 22.94 -7.94
CA THR A 743 5.16 23.90 -6.89
C THR A 743 5.48 23.15 -5.62
N ASP A 744 6.70 23.29 -5.13
CA ASP A 744 7.07 22.69 -3.86
C ASP A 744 6.77 23.67 -2.72
N VAL A 745 6.26 23.12 -1.61
CA VAL A 745 5.90 23.85 -0.37
C VAL A 745 6.62 23.19 0.78
N GLU A 746 7.45 23.93 1.48
CA GLU A 746 8.16 23.48 2.69
C GLU A 746 7.59 24.13 3.94
N GLY A 747 7.60 23.40 5.04
CA GLY A 747 7.22 23.88 6.36
C GLY A 747 5.73 23.74 6.71
N ALA A 748 4.88 23.27 5.79
CA ALA A 748 3.46 23.07 6.05
C ALA A 748 3.17 21.68 6.66
N TYR A 749 2.24 21.60 7.60
CA TYR A 749 1.70 20.30 8.06
C TYR A 749 1.04 19.54 6.91
N LEU A 750 0.25 20.25 6.09
CA LEU A 750 -0.34 19.75 4.87
C LEU A 750 -0.42 20.89 3.85
N ALA A 751 0.06 20.68 2.62
CA ALA A 751 -0.28 21.51 1.48
C ALA A 751 -1.15 20.65 0.53
N GLY A 752 -2.43 21.05 0.37
CA GLY A 752 -3.44 20.19 -0.24
C GLY A 752 -3.78 20.53 -1.69
N ARG A 753 -3.62 21.76 -2.14
CA ARG A 753 -4.00 22.19 -3.49
C ARG A 753 -3.18 23.38 -3.96
N ALA A 754 -2.83 23.35 -5.26
CA ALA A 754 -2.27 24.47 -5.98
C ALA A 754 -3.16 24.83 -7.17
N VAL A 755 -3.32 26.14 -7.41
CA VAL A 755 -4.06 26.65 -8.56
C VAL A 755 -3.30 27.82 -9.15
N THR A 756 -3.00 27.78 -10.45
CA THR A 756 -2.26 28.84 -11.14
C THR A 756 -3.19 29.78 -11.91
N SER A 757 -2.86 31.06 -11.85
CA SER A 757 -3.49 32.10 -12.65
C SER A 757 -2.45 33.13 -13.07
N GLY A 758 -2.12 33.19 -14.36
CA GLY A 758 -0.98 33.98 -14.86
C GLY A 758 0.31 33.54 -14.20
N SER A 759 1.06 34.45 -13.58
CA SER A 759 2.31 34.17 -12.86
C SER A 759 2.12 33.94 -11.34
N THR A 760 0.90 33.74 -10.88
CA THR A 760 0.59 33.55 -9.45
C THR A 760 0.09 32.14 -9.21
N VAL A 761 0.55 31.51 -8.11
CA VAL A 761 0.00 30.27 -7.60
C VAL A 761 -0.76 30.54 -6.28
N ALA A 762 -2.01 30.10 -6.23
CA ALA A 762 -2.80 30.07 -5.01
C ALA A 762 -2.68 28.69 -4.38
N LEU A 763 -2.21 28.64 -3.14
CA LEU A 763 -1.97 27.43 -2.37
C LEU A 763 -2.97 27.36 -1.21
N SER A 764 -3.50 26.16 -0.96
CA SER A 764 -4.27 25.90 0.26
C SER A 764 -3.59 24.82 1.09
N GLY A 765 -3.60 24.99 2.40
CA GLY A 765 -2.93 24.05 3.30
C GLY A 765 -3.20 24.33 4.77
N GLN A 766 -2.55 23.54 5.61
CA GLN A 766 -2.69 23.57 7.06
C GLN A 766 -1.31 23.67 7.72
N MET A 767 -1.26 24.39 8.81
CA MET A 767 -0.12 24.47 9.73
C MET A 767 -0.52 23.76 11.02
N ALA A 768 0.43 23.03 11.64
CA ALA A 768 0.19 22.46 12.97
C ALA A 768 0.18 23.55 14.06
N GLU A 769 1.03 24.57 13.88
CA GLU A 769 1.21 25.72 14.76
C GLU A 769 1.63 26.94 13.91
N PRO A 770 1.64 28.16 14.43
CA PRO A 770 2.21 29.31 13.69
C PRO A 770 3.64 29.02 13.28
N GLY A 771 3.98 29.21 12.00
CA GLY A 771 5.29 28.89 11.47
C GLY A 771 5.62 29.62 10.18
N THR A 772 6.57 29.10 9.43
CA THR A 772 6.97 29.65 8.13
C THR A 772 6.77 28.65 7.01
N VAL A 773 6.39 29.15 5.84
CA VAL A 773 6.39 28.36 4.60
C VAL A 773 7.40 28.92 3.61
N SER A 774 8.02 28.02 2.83
CA SER A 774 8.84 28.36 1.67
C SER A 774 8.24 27.72 0.44
N ILE A 775 8.14 28.49 -0.64
CA ILE A 775 7.56 28.08 -1.91
C ILE A 775 8.67 28.03 -2.96
N ILE A 776 8.81 26.90 -3.63
CA ILE A 776 9.73 26.70 -4.76
C ILE A 776 8.88 26.37 -5.99
N PRO A 777 8.45 27.39 -6.75
CA PRO A 777 7.55 27.20 -7.85
C PRO A 777 8.29 26.99 -9.17
N ASP A 778 7.56 26.53 -10.19
CA ASP A 778 7.99 26.60 -11.60
C ASP A 778 8.44 28.00 -11.99
N ALA A 779 9.44 28.10 -12.90
CA ALA A 779 10.04 29.37 -13.32
C ALA A 779 9.07 30.43 -13.85
N ALA A 780 7.91 30.02 -14.34
CA ALA A 780 6.86 30.94 -14.80
C ALA A 780 6.04 31.55 -13.66
N ILE A 781 6.20 31.10 -12.42
CA ILE A 781 5.47 31.58 -11.24
C ILE A 781 6.36 32.54 -10.47
N THR A 782 5.87 33.76 -10.25
CA THR A 782 6.62 34.83 -9.57
C THR A 782 6.01 35.28 -8.25
N SER A 783 4.76 34.85 -7.96
CA SER A 783 4.06 35.21 -6.74
C SER A 783 3.19 34.05 -6.26
N ALA A 784 2.90 34.03 -4.95
CA ALA A 784 2.06 33.01 -4.34
C ALA A 784 1.08 33.61 -3.31
N SER A 785 -0.01 32.88 -3.05
CA SER A 785 -0.86 33.12 -1.89
C SER A 785 -1.03 31.81 -1.09
N TRP A 786 -1.28 31.96 0.23
CA TRP A 786 -1.55 30.85 1.13
C TRP A 786 -2.91 31.06 1.81
N ASN A 787 -3.86 30.17 1.56
CA ASN A 787 -5.23 30.28 2.05
C ASN A 787 -5.81 31.68 1.78
N ASP A 788 -5.77 32.10 0.50
CA ASP A 788 -6.24 33.40 -0.03
C ASP A 788 -5.49 34.64 0.48
N ARG A 789 -4.42 34.49 1.26
CA ARG A 789 -3.56 35.59 1.70
C ARG A 789 -2.30 35.68 0.85
N PRO A 790 -2.07 36.79 0.15
CA PRO A 790 -0.83 36.99 -0.60
C PRO A 790 0.40 36.81 0.29
N LEU A 791 1.40 36.07 -0.18
CA LEU A 791 2.68 35.93 0.50
C LEU A 791 3.61 37.06 0.05
N PRO A 792 4.19 37.82 0.99
CA PRO A 792 5.10 38.95 0.67
C PRO A 792 6.39 38.43 0.01
N HIS A 793 6.82 37.24 0.33
CA HIS A 793 7.98 36.53 -0.22
C HIS A 793 7.68 35.06 -0.48
N LEU A 794 8.44 34.44 -1.37
CA LEU A 794 8.31 32.99 -1.66
C LEU A 794 9.06 32.12 -0.63
N THR A 795 9.98 32.70 0.15
CA THR A 795 10.80 31.94 1.09
C THR A 795 10.62 32.47 2.52
N ASN A 796 10.58 31.54 3.48
CA ASN A 796 10.50 31.81 4.92
C ASN A 796 9.41 32.83 5.32
N THR A 797 8.24 32.74 4.67
CA THR A 797 7.13 33.62 4.95
C THR A 797 6.32 33.12 6.15
N PRO A 798 6.14 33.95 7.21
CA PRO A 798 5.32 33.60 8.35
C PRO A 798 3.85 33.40 7.96
N VAL A 799 3.26 32.32 8.42
CA VAL A 799 1.84 32.00 8.24
C VAL A 799 1.21 31.59 9.58
N PRO A 800 -0.08 31.89 9.79
CA PRO A 800 -0.73 31.58 11.06
C PRO A 800 -0.92 30.08 11.21
N GLY A 801 -0.99 29.60 12.44
CA GLY A 801 -1.47 28.29 12.80
C GLY A 801 -2.96 28.10 12.54
N PRO A 802 -3.52 26.94 12.94
CA PRO A 802 -4.94 26.66 12.79
C PRO A 802 -5.77 27.69 13.57
N ALA A 803 -6.91 28.08 12.99
CA ALA A 803 -7.86 28.92 13.71
C ALA A 803 -8.38 28.16 14.95
N ALA A 804 -8.52 28.87 16.05
CA ALA A 804 -9.16 28.28 17.22
C ALA A 804 -10.60 27.89 16.88
N VAL A 805 -10.92 26.62 17.07
CA VAL A 805 -12.28 26.11 16.91
C VAL A 805 -12.93 26.12 18.29
N SER A 806 -14.00 26.89 18.45
CA SER A 806 -14.85 26.78 19.65
C SER A 806 -15.86 25.65 19.41
N ALA A 807 -15.94 24.71 20.35
CA ALA A 807 -16.99 23.72 20.32
C ALA A 807 -18.36 24.42 20.34
N PRO A 808 -19.32 24.02 19.49
CA PRO A 808 -20.67 24.56 19.55
C PRO A 808 -21.32 24.21 20.89
N ALA A 809 -22.14 25.09 21.41
CA ALA A 809 -22.98 24.78 22.55
C ALA A 809 -23.96 23.66 22.14
N LEU A 810 -23.88 22.52 22.82
CA LEU A 810 -24.77 21.40 22.57
C LEU A 810 -26.01 21.49 23.49
N HIS A 811 -27.20 21.39 22.87
CA HIS A 811 -28.44 21.27 23.60
C HIS A 811 -28.81 19.79 23.66
N TRP A 812 -28.61 19.18 24.84
CA TRP A 812 -28.92 17.79 25.05
C TRP A 812 -30.41 17.65 25.42
N VAL A 813 -31.08 16.72 24.77
CA VAL A 813 -32.43 16.26 25.17
C VAL A 813 -32.37 14.78 25.48
N SER A 814 -33.12 14.33 26.44
CA SER A 814 -33.23 12.93 26.82
C SER A 814 -34.68 12.47 26.84
N LYS A 815 -34.91 11.22 26.50
CA LYS A 815 -36.20 10.54 26.59
C LYS A 815 -35.96 9.14 27.15
N THR A 816 -36.86 8.68 28.03
CA THR A 816 -36.84 7.30 28.50
C THR A 816 -37.02 6.36 27.30
N GLY A 817 -36.07 5.42 27.14
CA GLY A 817 -36.13 4.41 26.10
C GLY A 817 -37.06 3.24 26.43
N ALA A 818 -37.23 2.36 25.45
CA ALA A 818 -37.97 1.11 25.55
C ALA A 818 -39.46 1.27 25.94
N PRO A 819 -40.23 2.13 25.26
CA PRO A 819 -41.67 2.20 25.52
C PRO A 819 -42.38 0.85 25.25
N GLU A 820 -41.82 0.03 24.36
CA GLU A 820 -42.25 -1.32 23.99
C GLU A 820 -42.16 -2.32 25.16
N ALA A 821 -41.37 -2.01 26.18
CA ALA A 821 -41.24 -2.83 27.38
C ALA A 821 -42.44 -2.67 28.32
N VAL A 822 -43.15 -1.54 28.22
CA VAL A 822 -44.26 -1.22 29.15
C VAL A 822 -45.41 -2.23 28.95
N GLN A 823 -45.96 -2.75 30.05
CA GLN A 823 -47.04 -3.74 30.04
C GLN A 823 -48.26 -3.31 29.19
N GLY A 824 -48.68 -2.07 29.26
CA GLY A 824 -49.82 -1.51 28.55
C GLY A 824 -49.51 -0.94 27.18
N TYR A 825 -48.32 -1.21 26.60
CA TYR A 825 -48.00 -0.76 25.25
C TYR A 825 -48.90 -1.42 24.21
N ASP A 826 -49.43 -0.65 23.26
CA ASP A 826 -50.29 -1.13 22.18
C ASP A 826 -49.46 -1.78 21.05
N ASP A 827 -49.46 -3.09 21.01
CA ASP A 827 -48.81 -3.90 19.99
C ASP A 827 -49.82 -4.53 19.00
N SER A 828 -51.05 -4.04 18.96
CA SER A 828 -52.14 -4.59 18.13
C SER A 828 -51.85 -4.51 16.61
N THR A 829 -50.98 -3.59 16.21
CA THR A 829 -50.57 -3.42 14.82
C THR A 829 -49.32 -4.22 14.45
N TRP A 830 -48.72 -4.91 15.44
CA TRP A 830 -47.50 -5.66 15.17
C TRP A 830 -47.79 -6.92 14.33
N LYS A 831 -46.74 -7.34 13.57
CA LYS A 831 -46.81 -8.59 12.82
C LYS A 831 -46.84 -9.78 13.78
N VAL A 832 -47.74 -10.71 13.55
CA VAL A 832 -47.80 -11.96 14.32
C VAL A 832 -46.76 -12.94 13.77
N ALA A 833 -45.84 -13.33 14.64
CA ALA A 833 -44.83 -14.34 14.30
C ALA A 833 -45.40 -15.75 14.58
N SER A 834 -45.84 -16.44 13.52
CA SER A 834 -46.52 -17.76 13.61
C SER A 834 -45.88 -18.84 12.74
N SER A 835 -44.77 -18.56 12.04
CA SER A 835 -44.11 -19.56 11.22
C SER A 835 -43.57 -20.72 12.05
N THR A 836 -43.75 -21.96 11.58
CA THR A 836 -43.21 -23.17 12.24
C THR A 836 -41.85 -23.61 11.64
N THR A 837 -41.37 -22.90 10.62
CA THR A 837 -40.09 -23.15 9.95
C THR A 837 -39.34 -21.85 9.80
N GLY A 838 -38.06 -21.84 10.12
CA GLY A 838 -37.14 -20.76 9.76
C GLY A 838 -36.84 -20.74 8.29
N ARG A 839 -36.04 -19.77 7.85
CA ARG A 839 -35.61 -19.56 6.46
C ARG A 839 -34.86 -20.76 5.86
N THR A 840 -34.12 -21.47 6.68
CA THR A 840 -33.31 -22.61 6.24
C THR A 840 -33.77 -23.88 6.98
N PRO A 841 -33.57 -25.11 6.38
CA PRO A 841 -33.99 -26.37 7.00
C PRO A 841 -33.42 -26.64 8.39
N TRP A 842 -32.29 -26.04 8.72
CA TRP A 842 -31.65 -26.15 10.05
C TRP A 842 -32.13 -25.14 11.07
N GLN A 843 -32.85 -24.09 10.67
CA GLN A 843 -33.48 -23.12 11.59
C GLN A 843 -34.81 -23.64 12.10
N LYS A 844 -34.79 -24.77 12.79
CA LYS A 844 -35.98 -25.33 13.43
C LYS A 844 -36.15 -24.76 14.84
N PRO A 845 -37.37 -24.56 15.29
CA PRO A 845 -37.58 -24.17 16.69
C PRO A 845 -36.99 -25.22 17.63
N THR A 846 -36.09 -24.83 18.52
CA THR A 846 -35.42 -25.74 19.47
C THR A 846 -36.34 -26.09 20.65
N LEU A 847 -37.31 -25.26 20.92
CA LEU A 847 -38.26 -25.42 22.04
C LEU A 847 -39.67 -25.82 21.60
N GLY A 848 -39.89 -26.16 20.33
CA GLY A 848 -41.22 -26.37 19.76
C GLY A 848 -41.95 -25.05 19.50
N GLY A 849 -43.05 -25.09 18.75
CA GLY A 849 -43.83 -23.90 18.42
C GLY A 849 -43.32 -23.09 17.22
N ALA A 850 -43.46 -21.77 17.27
CA ALA A 850 -43.13 -20.88 16.15
C ALA A 850 -41.64 -20.56 16.07
N ALA A 851 -41.12 -20.48 14.85
CA ALA A 851 -39.85 -19.89 14.55
C ALA A 851 -40.04 -18.37 14.34
N LEU A 852 -39.55 -17.60 15.30
CA LEU A 852 -39.71 -16.13 15.30
C LEU A 852 -38.59 -15.45 14.51
N ASP A 853 -38.36 -15.90 13.27
CA ASP A 853 -37.29 -15.38 12.41
C ASP A 853 -37.65 -13.97 11.92
N SER A 854 -36.90 -12.97 12.37
CA SER A 854 -37.11 -11.57 12.04
C SER A 854 -37.00 -11.31 10.52
N ASN A 855 -36.12 -12.03 9.81
CA ASN A 855 -35.95 -11.88 8.36
C ASN A 855 -37.23 -12.27 7.57
N LEU A 856 -37.96 -13.29 8.05
CA LEU A 856 -39.25 -13.65 7.43
C LEU A 856 -40.34 -12.57 7.65
N LEU A 857 -40.14 -11.72 8.65
CA LEU A 857 -41.05 -10.62 8.98
C LEU A 857 -40.61 -9.29 8.37
N GLY A 858 -39.47 -9.26 7.65
CA GLY A 858 -38.91 -8.06 7.00
C GLY A 858 -38.01 -7.20 7.89
N PHE A 859 -37.55 -7.76 9.04
CA PHE A 859 -36.60 -7.10 9.92
C PHE A 859 -35.21 -7.77 9.77
N TYR A 860 -34.34 -7.21 8.96
CA TYR A 860 -33.08 -7.85 8.57
C TYR A 860 -31.92 -7.52 9.49
N GLU A 861 -31.99 -6.39 10.20
CA GLU A 861 -30.92 -5.85 11.04
C GLU A 861 -31.46 -4.85 12.06
N GLY A 862 -30.65 -4.49 13.04
CA GLY A 862 -31.03 -3.57 14.11
C GLY A 862 -31.73 -4.26 15.27
N SER A 863 -32.28 -3.48 16.18
CA SER A 863 -32.97 -4.00 17.37
C SER A 863 -34.40 -4.37 17.02
N VAL A 864 -34.77 -5.61 17.26
CA VAL A 864 -36.10 -6.15 16.98
C VAL A 864 -36.84 -6.49 18.25
N TRP A 865 -37.98 -5.89 18.46
CA TRP A 865 -38.84 -6.16 19.62
C TRP A 865 -39.81 -7.32 19.33
N TYR A 866 -39.92 -8.21 20.30
CA TYR A 866 -40.92 -9.28 20.36
C TYR A 866 -41.76 -9.10 21.61
N ARG A 867 -43.08 -9.31 21.49
CA ARG A 867 -43.99 -9.30 22.64
C ARG A 867 -44.85 -10.55 22.62
N ALA A 868 -45.06 -11.11 23.78
CA ALA A 868 -45.95 -12.25 23.96
C ALA A 868 -46.93 -12.02 25.15
N HIS A 869 -48.18 -12.32 24.94
CA HIS A 869 -49.21 -12.26 25.94
C HIS A 869 -49.64 -13.68 26.30
N PHE A 870 -49.55 -14.03 27.55
CA PHE A 870 -49.98 -15.35 28.05
C PHE A 870 -50.47 -15.29 29.49
N THR A 871 -51.12 -16.35 29.94
CA THR A 871 -51.53 -16.52 31.33
C THR A 871 -50.49 -17.37 32.06
N ALA A 872 -50.00 -16.91 33.22
CA ALA A 872 -49.04 -17.67 34.02
C ALA A 872 -49.67 -18.99 34.46
N ASP A 873 -48.93 -20.06 34.35
CA ASP A 873 -49.25 -21.35 34.91
C ASP A 873 -48.44 -21.65 36.19
N THR A 874 -48.39 -22.90 36.61
CA THR A 874 -47.58 -23.36 37.73
C THR A 874 -46.08 -23.38 37.41
N THR A 875 -45.72 -23.35 36.13
CA THR A 875 -44.31 -23.27 35.65
C THR A 875 -43.82 -21.85 35.82
N ARG A 876 -42.85 -21.65 36.66
CA ARG A 876 -42.33 -20.29 36.97
C ARG A 876 -41.12 -19.88 36.12
N THR A 877 -40.65 -20.75 35.27
CA THR A 877 -39.44 -20.54 34.47
C THR A 877 -39.80 -20.39 33.00
N LEU A 878 -39.49 -19.26 32.41
CA LEU A 878 -39.53 -19.04 30.96
C LEU A 878 -38.24 -19.52 30.32
N LYS A 879 -38.34 -20.24 29.25
CA LYS A 879 -37.18 -20.65 28.42
C LYS A 879 -37.19 -19.87 27.13
N LEU A 880 -36.16 -19.04 26.96
CA LEU A 880 -35.96 -18.26 25.75
C LEU A 880 -34.72 -18.77 25.00
N ASN A 881 -34.87 -18.92 23.69
CA ASN A 881 -33.75 -19.17 22.80
C ASN A 881 -33.75 -18.08 21.72
N ALA A 882 -32.70 -17.26 21.66
CA ALA A 882 -32.58 -16.21 20.70
C ALA A 882 -31.22 -16.31 19.99
N ASN A 883 -31.22 -15.94 18.73
CA ASN A 883 -30.00 -15.82 17.92
C ASN A 883 -30.04 -14.47 17.18
N GLY A 884 -29.29 -13.48 17.67
CA GLY A 884 -29.21 -12.12 17.11
C GLY A 884 -28.14 -11.94 16.06
N GLY A 885 -27.64 -13.01 15.49
CA GLY A 885 -26.60 -13.02 14.49
C GLY A 885 -25.48 -14.01 14.84
N GLN A 886 -24.87 -14.60 13.85
CA GLN A 886 -23.72 -15.47 14.08
C GLN A 886 -22.44 -14.66 14.19
N GLY A 887 -21.99 -14.43 15.43
CA GLY A 887 -20.58 -14.39 15.63
C GLY A 887 -20.05 -15.82 15.64
N ALA A 888 -19.12 -16.21 14.80
CA ALA A 888 -18.36 -17.43 15.02
C ALA A 888 -17.84 -17.42 16.47
N PRO A 889 -17.81 -18.55 17.18
CA PRO A 889 -17.25 -18.59 18.52
C PRO A 889 -15.88 -17.95 18.49
N LYS A 890 -15.73 -16.79 19.12
CA LYS A 890 -14.44 -16.11 19.18
C LYS A 890 -13.56 -16.85 20.17
N PRO A 891 -12.26 -16.97 19.92
CA PRO A 891 -11.33 -17.62 20.84
C PRO A 891 -11.40 -17.07 22.27
N ASN A 892 -11.91 -15.85 22.43
CA ASN A 892 -12.01 -15.13 23.71
C ASN A 892 -13.38 -15.24 24.39
N GLY A 893 -14.32 -15.95 23.82
CA GLY A 893 -15.66 -16.13 24.38
C GLY A 893 -16.55 -14.89 24.37
N VAL A 894 -16.15 -13.80 23.71
CA VAL A 894 -16.98 -12.59 23.62
C VAL A 894 -17.90 -12.69 22.41
N ASP A 895 -19.19 -12.63 22.67
CA ASP A 895 -20.23 -12.64 21.63
C ASP A 895 -21.01 -11.33 21.72
N PRO A 896 -21.11 -10.58 20.61
CA PRO A 896 -21.79 -9.28 20.62
C PRO A 896 -23.32 -9.40 20.65
N ALA A 897 -23.88 -10.55 20.27
CA ALA A 897 -25.33 -10.72 20.21
C ALA A 897 -25.93 -10.91 21.59
N PHE A 898 -26.89 -10.07 21.95
CA PHE A 898 -27.61 -10.16 23.23
C PHE A 898 -29.09 -9.79 23.09
N MET A 899 -29.87 -10.22 24.07
CA MET A 899 -31.26 -9.84 24.24
C MET A 899 -31.48 -9.20 25.62
N GLN A 900 -32.42 -8.30 25.69
CA GLN A 900 -32.92 -7.76 26.97
C GLN A 900 -34.37 -8.16 27.15
N VAL A 901 -34.74 -8.45 28.38
CA VAL A 901 -36.04 -9.05 28.70
C VAL A 901 -36.73 -8.23 29.77
N TRP A 902 -38.04 -8.01 29.57
CA TRP A 902 -38.95 -7.41 30.58
C TRP A 902 -40.16 -8.31 30.78
N ILE A 903 -40.63 -8.37 32.00
CA ILE A 903 -41.84 -9.10 32.39
C ILE A 903 -42.78 -8.09 33.05
N ASN A 904 -43.98 -7.91 32.48
CA ASN A 904 -44.95 -6.91 32.87
C ASN A 904 -44.33 -5.51 33.09
N GLY A 905 -43.43 -5.11 32.18
CA GLY A 905 -42.74 -3.83 32.22
C GLY A 905 -41.54 -3.75 33.17
N THR A 906 -41.30 -4.80 33.97
CA THR A 906 -40.15 -4.88 34.88
C THR A 906 -38.96 -5.53 34.17
N TYR A 907 -37.81 -4.88 34.19
CA TYR A 907 -36.59 -5.41 33.59
C TYR A 907 -36.11 -6.70 34.26
N ALA A 908 -35.96 -7.77 33.52
CA ALA A 908 -35.59 -9.10 33.99
C ALA A 908 -34.14 -9.50 33.61
N GLY A 909 -33.42 -8.66 32.93
CA GLY A 909 -31.97 -8.86 32.65
C GLY A 909 -31.61 -8.84 31.17
N ALA A 910 -30.28 -8.81 30.93
CA ALA A 910 -29.66 -8.99 29.61
C ALA A 910 -29.03 -10.39 29.53
N HIS A 911 -29.21 -11.05 28.41
CA HIS A 911 -28.75 -12.42 28.18
C HIS A 911 -28.13 -12.54 26.78
N ARG A 912 -27.25 -13.51 26.60
CA ARG A 912 -26.65 -13.81 25.30
C ARG A 912 -27.72 -14.33 24.34
N ALA A 913 -27.64 -13.86 23.08
CA ALA A 913 -28.55 -14.24 21.99
C ALA A 913 -27.80 -14.97 20.88
N ILE A 914 -27.22 -16.12 21.18
CA ILE A 914 -26.35 -16.91 20.29
C ILE A 914 -26.88 -18.32 20.02
N GLY A 915 -28.19 -18.52 20.15
CA GLY A 915 -28.83 -19.83 20.02
C GLY A 915 -28.83 -20.66 21.30
N ASN A 916 -28.34 -20.13 22.43
CA ASN A 916 -28.41 -20.78 23.71
C ASN A 916 -29.81 -20.60 24.35
N THR A 917 -30.26 -21.63 25.07
CA THR A 917 -31.48 -21.51 25.89
C THR A 917 -31.18 -20.83 27.20
N THR A 918 -31.87 -19.71 27.45
CA THR A 918 -31.79 -18.98 28.71
C THR A 918 -33.06 -19.25 29.52
N SER A 919 -32.88 -19.48 30.79
CA SER A 919 -33.99 -19.65 31.75
C SER A 919 -34.17 -18.38 32.56
N ILE A 920 -35.41 -17.86 32.61
CA ILE A 920 -35.75 -16.63 33.33
C ILE A 920 -36.90 -16.94 34.27
N GLU A 921 -36.72 -16.67 35.53
CA GLU A 921 -37.74 -16.88 36.55
C GLU A 921 -38.77 -15.74 36.53
N LEU A 922 -40.05 -16.09 36.58
CA LEU A 922 -41.13 -15.13 36.76
C LEU A 922 -41.03 -14.47 38.15
N PRO A 923 -41.23 -13.16 38.24
CA PRO A 923 -41.26 -12.46 39.54
C PRO A 923 -42.24 -13.14 40.51
N SER A 924 -41.89 -13.20 41.78
CA SER A 924 -42.71 -13.88 42.84
C SER A 924 -44.10 -13.26 43.02
N SER A 925 -44.28 -12.01 42.56
CA SER A 925 -45.59 -11.32 42.55
C SER A 925 -46.58 -11.90 41.55
N ILE A 926 -46.13 -12.58 40.49
CA ILE A 926 -46.99 -13.18 39.47
C ILE A 926 -47.45 -14.56 39.98
N LYS A 927 -48.75 -14.80 39.98
CA LYS A 927 -49.36 -16.08 40.40
C LYS A 927 -49.89 -16.84 39.18
N ALA A 928 -50.11 -18.14 39.33
CA ALA A 928 -50.83 -18.92 38.34
C ALA A 928 -52.25 -18.31 38.11
N GLY A 929 -52.55 -18.08 36.82
CA GLY A 929 -53.80 -17.41 36.41
C GLY A 929 -53.61 -15.91 36.10
N ASP A 930 -52.49 -15.29 36.49
CA ASP A 930 -52.23 -13.88 36.19
C ASP A 930 -51.85 -13.66 34.74
N PRO A 931 -52.27 -12.54 34.11
CA PRO A 931 -51.84 -12.16 32.77
C PRO A 931 -50.36 -11.70 32.80
N VAL A 932 -49.59 -12.17 31.86
CA VAL A 932 -48.17 -11.83 31.69
C VAL A 932 -47.94 -11.28 30.30
N VAL A 933 -47.21 -10.17 30.28
CA VAL A 933 -46.64 -9.60 29.05
C VAL A 933 -45.13 -9.77 29.10
N LEU A 934 -44.62 -10.58 28.21
CA LEU A 934 -43.18 -10.73 27.98
C LEU A 934 -42.75 -9.82 26.85
N SER A 935 -41.84 -8.92 27.12
CA SER A 935 -41.22 -8.07 26.07
C SER A 935 -39.75 -8.42 25.98
N VAL A 936 -39.27 -8.67 24.76
CA VAL A 936 -37.88 -9.03 24.47
C VAL A 936 -37.37 -8.18 23.31
N VAL A 937 -36.31 -7.48 23.52
CA VAL A 937 -35.54 -6.90 22.41
C VAL A 937 -34.34 -7.76 22.10
N VAL A 938 -34.19 -8.15 20.84
CA VAL A 938 -33.04 -8.87 20.34
C VAL A 938 -32.24 -7.90 19.46
N HIS A 939 -30.97 -7.72 19.81
CA HIS A 939 -30.07 -6.97 18.96
C HIS A 939 -29.63 -7.87 17.80
N ASN A 940 -30.25 -7.63 16.64
CA ASN A 940 -29.90 -8.30 15.38
C ASN A 940 -28.77 -7.54 14.71
N LEU A 941 -27.60 -8.14 14.70
CA LEU A 941 -26.38 -7.54 14.16
C LEU A 941 -26.26 -7.68 12.63
N GLY A 942 -27.33 -8.15 12.00
CA GLY A 942 -27.37 -8.42 10.57
C GLY A 942 -26.81 -9.79 10.19
N PRO A 943 -27.02 -10.20 8.95
CA PRO A 943 -26.50 -11.47 8.45
C PRO A 943 -24.99 -11.37 8.22
N VAL A 944 -24.30 -12.46 8.48
CA VAL A 944 -22.85 -12.60 8.33
C VAL A 944 -22.47 -12.49 6.85
N SER A 945 -21.34 -11.84 6.56
CA SER A 945 -20.71 -11.92 5.24
C SER A 945 -20.18 -13.35 5.00
N TYR A 946 -20.51 -13.94 3.88
CA TYR A 946 -20.03 -15.27 3.45
C TYR A 946 -18.81 -15.12 2.55
#